data_84cda59ff56b374ba14b38a87a4610c0
#
_entry.id   84cda59ff56b374ba14b38a87a4610c0
#
_cell.length_a   1.000
_cell.length_b   1.000
_cell.length_c   1.000
_cell.angle_alpha   90.00
_cell.angle_beta   90.00
_cell.angle_gamma   90.00
#
_symmetry.space_group_name_H-M   'P 1'
#
loop_
_entity.id
_entity.type
_entity.pdbx_description
1 polymer ?
#
loop_
_entity_poly.entity_id
_entity_poly.type
_entity_poly.pdbx_seq_one_letter_code
_entity_poly.pdbx_strand_id
1 'polypeptide(L)'
;MQKKTLLSIVVCFTMTTLYAQKTEPADTLKGQPLDEVVVAQRRKLIKNDIDKLTYDVQHDKTAQTKTTLEILKKIPLVTVDGQENIRVQGSTSFKVYRNGHPDPSLSGQNLKDILKAIPASTIKRIEVITDPGAKYDAEGTTAILNIVMMSSSKLQGLSGNVDVSADHLGTTQFGTFLTSKFGKLTTSIIFNQIHQNKRQSESDKETNYLYAKTGEQAINNVHYFTSGLIHMGDFSASYEIDSLNLLSTSVSISGHKADINTDGSTDRRDKNNQLIYHFNSKTSVPKNSDYSFGGRFDYEHKTHLAGEMLTISYMLAATRKHDIQRQEYSNQINMPVNYVAFHQDNHERFTENTFQIDYVRPFGGHHTLESGMKYILRDNSSRMLMDYQGAIPSVNSEFKHTMGITAAYLSYILKAGKWSGRAGLRYEHSYMKAEYPDGSNSPFHANLNDWVPSASVQYKINDSQTLKLSYSTSINRPGISYLNPAVISTPTTVSFGNANLISSRRQGLMLAYMLMTERLTLQFRPFYVCTNNGFTEVLYEQNRKDVSTYENVLKERAWGFNSYTQWTPFTGATLSLIASMADKRISIPSSQIINKGVGGEIYFSWEQELPWKLILEADVGGEYGNRIYNAYAIEGRYFFSNFALTRSLLKDKLTITIMADMPFRKYYTSTYRTVQGDYTGYEREVSNIRKFGIRLSWSFGKLKASVKRAARSIENDDLVGSNKK
;
A
#
# COMPACT_ATOMS: atom_id res chain seq x y z
N MET A 1 -8.93 8.72 43.45
CA MET A 1 -9.40 7.36 43.71
C MET A 1 -9.99 6.83 42.42
N GLN A 2 -9.29 6.01 41.76
CA GLN A 2 -9.51 4.61 41.38
C GLN A 2 -8.36 4.19 40.45
N LYS A 3 -7.29 3.72 41.06
CA LYS A 3 -6.35 2.77 40.48
C LYS A 3 -6.94 1.39 40.75
N LYS A 4 -6.77 0.47 39.80
CA LYS A 4 -7.12 -0.96 39.82
C LYS A 4 -8.29 -1.30 38.90
N THR A 5 -7.95 -1.66 37.66
CA THR A 5 -8.47 -2.82 36.91
C THR A 5 -7.74 -2.94 35.59
N LEU A 6 -6.49 -3.32 35.67
CA LEU A 6 -5.70 -3.76 34.46
C LEU A 6 -4.71 -4.82 34.95
N LEU A 7 -5.24 -5.98 35.34
CA LEU A 7 -4.45 -7.20 35.50
C LEU A 7 -5.37 -8.34 35.87
N SER A 8 -5.97 -9.03 34.92
CA SER A 8 -6.52 -10.37 35.13
C SER A 8 -6.96 -10.96 33.78
N ILE A 9 -6.03 -11.20 32.88
CA ILE A 9 -6.11 -12.29 31.89
C ILE A 9 -4.78 -13.02 32.00
N VAL A 10 -4.60 -13.70 33.11
CA VAL A 10 -3.63 -14.79 33.24
C VAL A 10 -4.36 -16.04 32.81
N VAL A 11 -3.94 -16.56 31.69
CA VAL A 11 -4.35 -17.84 31.13
C VAL A 11 -4.03 -18.93 32.15
N CYS A 12 -5.05 -19.55 32.72
CA CYS A 12 -4.92 -20.82 33.44
C CYS A 12 -4.59 -21.93 32.43
N PHE A 13 -3.33 -22.25 32.26
CA PHE A 13 -2.89 -23.52 31.71
C PHE A 13 -2.90 -24.54 32.84
N THR A 14 -3.99 -25.32 32.95
CA THR A 14 -3.99 -26.54 33.74
C THR A 14 -3.17 -27.60 33.03
N MET A 15 -2.04 -27.97 33.62
CA MET A 15 -1.29 -29.15 33.25
C MET A 15 -2.15 -30.40 33.55
N THR A 16 -2.57 -31.09 32.51
CA THR A 16 -3.03 -32.48 32.64
C THR A 16 -1.82 -33.39 32.55
N THR A 17 -1.50 -34.03 33.65
CA THR A 17 -0.50 -35.10 33.74
C THR A 17 -0.96 -36.33 32.98
N LEU A 18 -0.22 -36.72 31.96
CA LEU A 18 -0.37 -37.99 31.26
C LEU A 18 0.22 -39.12 32.11
N TYR A 19 -0.62 -40.02 32.53
CA TYR A 19 -0.21 -41.31 33.07
C TYR A 19 0.36 -42.21 31.95
N ALA A 20 1.60 -42.63 32.11
CA ALA A 20 2.22 -43.61 31.24
C ALA A 20 1.71 -45.02 31.61
N GLN A 21 1.01 -45.67 30.69
CA GLN A 21 0.71 -47.09 30.78
C GLN A 21 1.90 -47.93 30.31
N LYS A 22 2.33 -48.84 31.16
CA LYS A 22 3.31 -49.90 30.88
C LYS A 22 2.70 -50.89 29.91
N THR A 23 3.30 -51.13 28.76
CA THR A 23 2.96 -52.24 27.87
C THR A 23 4.04 -53.30 27.95
N GLU A 24 3.58 -54.54 28.11
CA GLU A 24 4.36 -55.79 28.06
C GLU A 24 4.85 -56.10 26.63
N PRO A 25 5.90 -56.92 26.46
CA PRO A 25 6.48 -57.19 25.15
C PRO A 25 5.68 -58.30 24.45
N ALA A 26 5.18 -58.04 23.25
CA ALA A 26 4.59 -58.99 22.37
C ALA A 26 5.49 -59.33 21.18
N ASP A 27 5.54 -60.54 20.97
CA ASP A 27 6.08 -61.48 20.03
C ASP A 27 6.41 -61.04 18.58
N THR A 28 7.40 -61.72 18.06
CA THR A 28 7.92 -61.76 16.69
C THR A 28 6.91 -61.62 15.58
N LEU A 29 7.07 -60.62 14.72
CA LEU A 29 6.36 -60.47 13.46
C LEU A 29 7.31 -60.44 12.25
N LYS A 30 6.88 -61.18 11.25
CA LYS A 30 7.42 -61.34 9.91
C LYS A 30 7.73 -60.03 9.22
N GLY A 31 8.91 -59.94 8.57
CA GLY A 31 9.32 -58.79 7.79
C GLY A 31 8.31 -58.45 6.68
N GLN A 32 7.71 -57.28 6.80
CA GLN A 32 7.15 -56.56 5.67
C GLN A 32 8.24 -55.69 5.03
N PRO A 33 8.28 -55.56 3.70
CA PRO A 33 9.21 -54.66 3.07
C PRO A 33 8.89 -53.24 3.52
N LEU A 34 9.89 -52.55 4.11
CA LEU A 34 9.83 -51.14 4.43
C LEU A 34 9.68 -50.40 3.13
N ASP A 35 8.53 -49.74 2.92
CA ASP A 35 8.39 -48.73 1.91
C ASP A 35 9.49 -47.66 2.16
N GLU A 36 10.23 -47.39 1.11
CA GLU A 36 11.27 -46.38 1.11
C GLU A 36 10.69 -45.06 1.62
N VAL A 37 11.04 -44.68 2.85
CA VAL A 37 10.65 -43.39 3.41
C VAL A 37 11.44 -42.34 2.65
N VAL A 38 10.87 -41.85 1.56
CA VAL A 38 11.37 -40.64 0.89
C VAL A 38 11.17 -39.51 1.86
N VAL A 39 12.22 -39.14 2.58
CA VAL A 39 12.29 -37.91 3.34
C VAL A 39 12.31 -36.76 2.32
N ALA A 40 11.14 -36.36 1.89
CA ALA A 40 10.95 -35.16 1.08
C ALA A 40 11.34 -33.99 1.97
N GLN A 41 12.56 -33.51 1.80
CA GLN A 41 13.06 -32.30 2.46
C GLN A 41 12.08 -31.17 2.11
N ARG A 42 11.30 -30.68 3.09
CA ARG A 42 10.37 -29.57 2.88
C ARG A 42 11.15 -28.36 2.38
N ARG A 43 10.96 -27.99 1.13
CA ARG A 43 11.55 -26.75 0.58
C ARG A 43 11.14 -25.56 1.45
N LYS A 44 12.13 -24.75 1.85
CA LYS A 44 11.84 -23.50 2.56
C LYS A 44 11.09 -22.57 1.61
N LEU A 45 9.85 -22.21 1.96
CA LEU A 45 9.03 -21.28 1.15
C LEU A 45 9.56 -19.85 1.15
N ILE A 46 10.42 -19.52 2.08
CA ILE A 46 10.94 -18.16 2.26
C ILE A 46 12.45 -18.17 2.06
N LYS A 47 12.92 -17.23 1.23
CA LYS A 47 14.35 -16.96 1.01
C LYS A 47 14.62 -15.48 1.30
N ASN A 48 15.69 -15.21 2.05
CA ASN A 48 16.12 -13.87 2.40
C ASN A 48 17.45 -13.54 1.68
N ASP A 49 17.37 -12.66 0.69
CA ASP A 49 18.53 -12.10 -0.01
C ASP A 49 18.82 -10.66 0.51
N ILE A 50 19.97 -10.10 0.13
CA ILE A 50 20.39 -8.77 0.60
C ILE A 50 19.39 -7.65 0.27
N ASP A 51 18.70 -7.75 -0.85
CA ASP A 51 17.79 -6.73 -1.39
C ASP A 51 16.33 -7.05 -1.15
N LYS A 52 15.99 -8.34 -0.95
CA LYS A 52 14.59 -8.78 -0.90
C LYS A 52 14.38 -10.04 -0.08
N LEU A 53 13.17 -10.17 0.42
CA LEU A 53 12.62 -11.41 0.95
C LEU A 53 11.71 -12.00 -0.14
N THR A 54 11.92 -13.26 -0.48
CA THR A 54 11.14 -13.97 -1.49
C THR A 54 10.27 -15.03 -0.83
N TYR A 55 8.97 -15.02 -1.12
CA TYR A 55 8.01 -16.06 -0.75
C TYR A 55 7.64 -16.88 -1.96
N ASP A 56 7.90 -18.18 -1.94
CA ASP A 56 7.61 -19.11 -3.03
C ASP A 56 6.15 -19.58 -3.00
N VAL A 57 5.29 -18.85 -3.69
CA VAL A 57 3.84 -19.13 -3.75
C VAL A 57 3.55 -20.42 -4.52
N GLN A 58 4.34 -20.70 -5.53
CA GLN A 58 4.16 -21.90 -6.40
C GLN A 58 4.21 -23.21 -5.60
N HIS A 59 5.02 -23.28 -4.56
CA HIS A 59 5.20 -24.45 -3.71
C HIS A 59 4.36 -24.40 -2.43
N ASP A 60 3.62 -23.33 -2.18
CA ASP A 60 2.64 -23.25 -1.09
C ASP A 60 1.36 -24.00 -1.50
N LYS A 61 1.08 -25.11 -0.84
CA LYS A 61 -0.12 -25.92 -1.10
C LYS A 61 -1.42 -25.16 -0.90
N THR A 62 -1.42 -24.14 -0.03
CA THR A 62 -2.62 -23.36 0.28
C THR A 62 -2.90 -22.28 -0.77
N ALA A 63 -1.91 -21.94 -1.61
CA ALA A 63 -2.08 -20.95 -2.67
C ALA A 63 -3.10 -21.38 -3.75
N GLN A 64 -3.41 -22.66 -3.84
CA GLN A 64 -4.37 -23.19 -4.80
C GLN A 64 -5.80 -22.68 -4.59
N THR A 65 -6.16 -22.33 -3.36
CA THR A 65 -7.52 -21.93 -2.97
C THR A 65 -7.60 -20.51 -2.45
N LYS A 66 -6.48 -19.80 -2.38
CA LYS A 66 -6.38 -18.44 -1.83
C LYS A 66 -6.25 -17.39 -2.93
N THR A 67 -6.73 -16.20 -2.62
CA THR A 67 -6.45 -14.98 -3.39
C THR A 67 -5.04 -14.48 -3.09
N THR A 68 -4.53 -13.58 -3.92
CA THR A 68 -3.22 -12.95 -3.65
C THR A 68 -3.23 -12.20 -2.33
N LEU A 69 -4.32 -11.49 -2.01
CA LEU A 69 -4.45 -10.76 -0.74
C LEU A 69 -4.34 -11.69 0.47
N GLU A 70 -4.95 -12.88 0.39
CA GLU A 70 -4.88 -13.89 1.47
C GLU A 70 -3.48 -14.49 1.60
N ILE A 71 -2.76 -14.65 0.50
CA ILE A 71 -1.35 -15.11 0.55
C ILE A 71 -0.45 -14.04 1.15
N LEU A 72 -0.72 -12.75 0.94
CA LEU A 72 0.07 -11.68 1.52
C LEU A 72 0.11 -11.75 3.06
N LYS A 73 -0.94 -12.24 3.71
CA LYS A 73 -0.98 -12.46 5.17
C LYS A 73 0.09 -13.45 5.67
N LYS A 74 0.57 -14.35 4.79
CA LYS A 74 1.60 -15.35 5.12
C LYS A 74 3.03 -14.87 4.88
N ILE A 75 3.18 -13.73 4.21
CA ILE A 75 4.49 -13.24 3.80
C ILE A 75 5.08 -12.40 4.92
N PRO A 76 6.26 -12.77 5.43
CA PRO A 76 6.95 -11.94 6.41
C PRO A 76 7.09 -10.50 5.92
N LEU A 77 6.94 -9.53 6.83
CA LEU A 77 7.00 -8.09 6.55
C LEU A 77 5.79 -7.51 5.81
N VAL A 78 4.81 -8.31 5.45
CA VAL A 78 3.55 -7.85 4.89
C VAL A 78 2.45 -8.09 5.90
N THR A 79 1.64 -7.09 6.15
CA THR A 79 0.44 -7.21 6.96
C THR A 79 -0.76 -6.79 6.17
N VAL A 80 -1.84 -7.50 6.37
CA VAL A 80 -3.15 -7.14 5.84
C VAL A 80 -4.06 -7.05 7.05
N ASP A 81 -4.46 -5.83 7.39
CA ASP A 81 -5.36 -5.63 8.52
C ASP A 81 -6.79 -6.06 8.17
N GLY A 82 -7.64 -6.03 9.15
CA GLY A 82 -9.00 -6.46 8.95
C GLY A 82 -9.88 -5.57 8.10
N GLN A 83 -9.43 -4.37 7.78
CA GLN A 83 -10.02 -3.55 6.73
C GLN A 83 -9.38 -3.82 5.37
N GLU A 84 -8.51 -4.86 5.34
CA GLU A 84 -7.75 -5.29 4.17
C GLU A 84 -6.75 -4.24 3.68
N ASN A 85 -6.35 -3.31 4.56
CA ASN A 85 -5.26 -2.41 4.26
C ASN A 85 -3.95 -3.16 4.34
N ILE A 86 -3.16 -3.01 3.29
CA ILE A 86 -1.87 -3.69 3.17
C ILE A 86 -0.80 -2.74 3.71
N ARG A 87 0.06 -3.28 4.56
CA ARG A 87 1.27 -2.60 5.01
C ARG A 87 2.48 -3.46 4.66
N VAL A 88 3.49 -2.84 4.15
CA VAL A 88 4.77 -3.48 3.88
C VAL A 88 5.80 -2.87 4.81
N GLN A 89 6.43 -3.70 5.64
CA GLN A 89 7.36 -3.26 6.69
C GLN A 89 6.74 -2.28 7.71
N GLY A 90 5.42 -2.37 7.95
CA GLY A 90 4.69 -1.45 8.81
C GLY A 90 4.29 -0.13 8.14
N SER A 91 4.64 0.10 6.87
CA SER A 91 4.31 1.31 6.12
C SER A 91 3.18 1.06 5.13
N THR A 92 2.23 1.98 5.04
CA THR A 92 1.22 2.04 3.98
C THR A 92 1.78 2.66 2.69
N SER A 93 2.94 3.34 2.78
CA SER A 93 3.62 3.93 1.63
C SER A 93 4.57 2.91 1.00
N PHE A 94 4.07 2.11 0.08
CA PHE A 94 4.84 1.16 -0.71
C PHE A 94 4.34 1.14 -2.16
N LYS A 95 5.16 0.63 -3.07
CA LYS A 95 4.78 0.43 -4.48
C LYS A 95 4.56 -1.05 -4.76
N VAL A 96 3.61 -1.35 -5.64
CA VAL A 96 3.39 -2.71 -6.12
C VAL A 96 3.91 -2.84 -7.54
N TYR A 97 4.72 -3.86 -7.74
CA TYR A 97 5.30 -4.19 -9.03
C TYR A 97 4.76 -5.54 -9.51
N ARG A 98 4.63 -5.69 -10.80
CA ARG A 98 4.35 -6.97 -11.44
C ARG A 98 5.55 -7.34 -12.32
N ASN A 99 6.12 -8.54 -12.08
CA ASN A 99 7.29 -9.04 -12.81
C ASN A 99 8.49 -8.07 -12.82
N GLY A 100 8.70 -7.35 -11.71
CA GLY A 100 9.84 -6.45 -11.55
C GLY A 100 9.63 -5.01 -12.02
N HIS A 101 8.44 -4.65 -12.46
CA HIS A 101 8.14 -3.31 -12.97
C HIS A 101 6.91 -2.69 -12.29
N PRO A 102 6.83 -1.35 -12.18
CA PRO A 102 5.64 -0.67 -11.67
C PRO A 102 4.40 -1.06 -12.47
N ASP A 103 3.33 -1.37 -11.77
CA ASP A 103 2.05 -1.67 -12.40
C ASP A 103 1.02 -0.62 -11.99
N PRO A 104 0.58 0.26 -12.90
CA PRO A 104 -0.40 1.30 -12.61
C PRO A 104 -1.72 0.73 -12.09
N SER A 105 -2.13 -0.46 -12.55
CA SER A 105 -3.35 -1.12 -12.09
C SER A 105 -3.26 -1.57 -10.63
N LEU A 106 -2.05 -1.82 -10.13
CA LEU A 106 -1.79 -2.23 -8.74
C LEU A 106 -1.41 -1.04 -7.86
N SER A 107 -1.99 0.11 -8.10
CA SER A 107 -1.73 1.34 -7.33
C SER A 107 -3.04 1.95 -6.81
N GLY A 108 -2.92 2.80 -5.75
CA GLY A 108 -4.04 3.55 -5.20
C GLY A 108 -4.93 2.77 -4.24
N GLN A 109 -6.11 3.34 -3.94
CA GLN A 109 -7.03 2.83 -2.91
C GLN A 109 -7.65 1.47 -3.24
N ASN A 110 -7.61 1.05 -4.50
CA ASN A 110 -8.25 -0.17 -4.99
C ASN A 110 -7.31 -1.39 -5.01
N LEU A 111 -6.07 -1.25 -4.55
CA LEU A 111 -5.07 -2.31 -4.56
C LEU A 111 -5.56 -3.61 -3.91
N LYS A 112 -6.22 -3.52 -2.76
CA LYS A 112 -6.78 -4.67 -2.04
C LYS A 112 -7.76 -5.46 -2.88
N ASP A 113 -8.62 -4.77 -3.62
CA ASP A 113 -9.68 -5.39 -4.41
C ASP A 113 -9.11 -6.09 -5.65
N ILE A 114 -8.07 -5.52 -6.25
CA ILE A 114 -7.34 -6.17 -7.34
C ILE A 114 -6.62 -7.43 -6.84
N LEU A 115 -5.96 -7.35 -5.69
CA LEU A 115 -5.24 -8.50 -5.13
C LEU A 115 -6.18 -9.62 -4.66
N LYS A 116 -7.44 -9.31 -4.33
CA LYS A 116 -8.49 -10.31 -4.15
C LYS A 116 -8.89 -10.98 -5.46
N ALA A 117 -8.93 -10.23 -6.55
CA ALA A 117 -9.30 -10.77 -7.86
C ALA A 117 -8.20 -11.65 -8.48
N ILE A 118 -6.94 -11.53 -8.03
CA ILE A 118 -5.83 -12.35 -8.53
C ILE A 118 -5.71 -13.65 -7.72
N PRO A 119 -5.99 -14.82 -8.28
CA PRO A 119 -5.76 -16.09 -7.60
C PRO A 119 -4.27 -16.30 -7.32
N ALA A 120 -3.94 -16.72 -6.10
CA ALA A 120 -2.56 -16.96 -5.72
C ALA A 120 -1.91 -18.11 -6.53
N SER A 121 -2.72 -19.04 -7.05
CA SER A 121 -2.27 -20.12 -7.93
C SER A 121 -1.61 -19.64 -9.23
N THR A 122 -1.80 -18.38 -9.62
CA THR A 122 -1.18 -17.77 -10.82
C THR A 122 0.14 -17.09 -10.53
N ILE A 123 0.54 -17.04 -9.27
CA ILE A 123 1.75 -16.37 -8.81
C ILE A 123 2.86 -17.41 -8.62
N LYS A 124 4.03 -17.12 -9.15
CA LYS A 124 5.23 -17.93 -8.93
C LYS A 124 5.81 -17.65 -7.54
N ARG A 125 6.02 -16.37 -7.26
CA ARG A 125 6.56 -15.88 -5.98
C ARG A 125 6.18 -14.43 -5.74
N ILE A 126 6.24 -14.03 -4.50
CA ILE A 126 6.11 -12.63 -4.11
C ILE A 126 7.42 -12.20 -3.45
N GLU A 127 7.95 -11.07 -3.89
CA GLU A 127 9.18 -10.51 -3.37
C GLU A 127 8.87 -9.23 -2.60
N VAL A 128 9.31 -9.17 -1.35
CA VAL A 128 9.28 -7.95 -0.53
C VAL A 128 10.66 -7.31 -0.61
N ILE A 129 10.79 -6.26 -1.40
CA ILE A 129 12.03 -5.51 -1.56
C ILE A 129 12.09 -4.50 -0.43
N THR A 130 12.90 -4.84 0.57
CA THR A 130 12.98 -4.09 1.84
C THR A 130 13.92 -2.91 1.78
N ASP A 131 14.72 -2.87 0.73
CA ASP A 131 15.77 -1.88 0.52
C ASP A 131 15.85 -1.62 -0.97
N PRO A 132 14.93 -0.79 -1.50
CA PRO A 132 14.95 -0.42 -2.89
C PRO A 132 16.28 0.26 -3.20
N GLY A 133 17.11 -0.39 -4.00
CA GLY A 133 18.38 0.17 -4.43
C GLY A 133 18.18 1.20 -5.55
N ALA A 134 19.29 1.69 -6.10
CA ALA A 134 19.30 2.73 -7.14
C ALA A 134 18.51 2.41 -8.41
N LYS A 135 18.22 1.13 -8.68
CA LYS A 135 17.37 0.67 -9.79
C LYS A 135 15.94 1.21 -9.70
N TYR A 136 15.45 1.40 -8.49
CA TYR A 136 14.05 1.81 -8.26
C TYR A 136 13.93 3.33 -8.19
N ASP A 137 12.71 3.83 -8.43
CA ASP A 137 12.47 5.27 -8.39
C ASP A 137 12.79 5.86 -7.02
N ALA A 138 13.44 7.01 -7.02
CA ALA A 138 13.81 7.73 -5.82
C ALA A 138 12.60 8.30 -5.07
N GLU A 139 11.48 8.47 -5.78
CA GLU A 139 10.28 9.12 -5.27
C GLU A 139 9.42 8.17 -4.45
N GLY A 140 9.23 8.51 -3.16
CA GLY A 140 8.17 7.98 -2.29
C GLY A 140 8.25 6.49 -1.94
N THR A 141 9.38 5.80 -2.19
CA THR A 141 9.41 4.34 -2.08
C THR A 141 10.17 3.90 -0.83
N THR A 142 9.44 3.50 0.21
CA THR A 142 10.01 2.88 1.42
C THR A 142 10.14 1.35 1.29
N ALA A 143 9.28 0.73 0.48
CA ALA A 143 9.30 -0.70 0.18
C ALA A 143 8.60 -0.99 -1.15
N ILE A 144 8.91 -2.13 -1.76
CA ILE A 144 8.25 -2.59 -2.98
C ILE A 144 7.76 -4.02 -2.77
N LEU A 145 6.49 -4.25 -3.11
CA LEU A 145 5.89 -5.57 -3.19
C LEU A 145 5.89 -6.01 -4.66
N ASN A 146 6.77 -6.91 -5.04
CA ASN A 146 6.86 -7.40 -6.41
C ASN A 146 6.16 -8.75 -6.56
N ILE A 147 5.08 -8.79 -7.32
CA ILE A 147 4.30 -9.98 -7.61
C ILE A 147 4.83 -10.58 -8.92
N VAL A 148 5.55 -11.68 -8.82
CA VAL A 148 6.09 -12.40 -9.97
C VAL A 148 5.10 -13.47 -10.38
N MET A 149 4.49 -13.29 -11.53
CA MET A 149 3.52 -14.23 -12.09
C MET A 149 4.22 -15.51 -12.54
N MET A 150 3.49 -16.62 -12.59
CA MET A 150 4.00 -17.88 -13.13
C MET A 150 4.46 -17.67 -14.58
N SER A 151 5.73 -17.96 -14.86
CA SER A 151 6.15 -18.05 -16.25
C SER A 151 5.63 -19.34 -16.87
N SER A 152 5.21 -19.22 -18.08
CA SER A 152 4.33 -20.13 -18.74
C SER A 152 5.02 -21.31 -19.43
N SER A 153 6.33 -21.44 -19.41
CA SER A 153 7.06 -22.46 -20.17
C SER A 153 6.73 -23.90 -19.79
N LYS A 154 6.15 -24.13 -18.61
CA LYS A 154 5.83 -25.47 -18.10
C LYS A 154 4.32 -25.76 -18.03
N LEU A 155 3.46 -24.82 -18.39
CA LEU A 155 2.01 -24.95 -18.24
C LEU A 155 1.32 -24.90 -19.61
N GLN A 156 0.32 -25.71 -19.82
CA GLN A 156 -0.55 -25.71 -21.02
C GLN A 156 -2.01 -25.80 -20.56
N GLY A 157 -2.88 -25.02 -21.18
CA GLY A 157 -4.31 -25.09 -20.92
C GLY A 157 -4.95 -23.78 -20.50
N LEU A 158 -6.09 -23.88 -19.87
CA LEU A 158 -6.92 -22.78 -19.38
C LEU A 158 -7.19 -22.97 -17.90
N SER A 159 -7.08 -21.93 -17.12
CA SER A 159 -7.50 -21.89 -15.71
C SER A 159 -8.16 -20.55 -15.40
N GLY A 160 -9.14 -20.56 -14.54
CA GLY A 160 -9.84 -19.35 -14.14
C GLY A 160 -10.49 -19.48 -12.78
N ASN A 161 -10.90 -18.33 -12.28
CA ASN A 161 -11.62 -18.16 -11.04
C ASN A 161 -12.73 -17.12 -11.24
N VAL A 162 -13.86 -17.32 -10.58
CA VAL A 162 -14.95 -16.35 -10.45
C VAL A 162 -15.28 -16.18 -8.98
N ASP A 163 -15.28 -14.94 -8.51
CA ASP A 163 -15.57 -14.57 -7.14
C ASP A 163 -16.81 -13.68 -7.06
N VAL A 164 -17.69 -13.96 -6.11
CA VAL A 164 -18.84 -13.12 -5.78
C VAL A 164 -18.87 -12.93 -4.28
N SER A 165 -19.02 -11.71 -3.81
CA SER A 165 -19.24 -11.44 -2.39
C SER A 165 -20.31 -10.39 -2.15
N ALA A 166 -20.94 -10.48 -0.99
CA ALA A 166 -21.90 -9.49 -0.52
C ALA A 166 -21.79 -9.35 0.99
N ASP A 167 -22.08 -8.14 1.49
CA ASP A 167 -22.18 -7.87 2.92
C ASP A 167 -23.57 -7.36 3.32
N HIS A 168 -23.86 -7.37 4.62
CA HIS A 168 -25.16 -6.96 5.17
C HIS A 168 -25.43 -5.45 5.05
N LEU A 169 -24.42 -4.65 4.73
CA LEU A 169 -24.56 -3.21 4.44
C LEU A 169 -24.96 -2.96 2.99
N GLY A 170 -24.98 -4.01 2.14
CA GLY A 170 -25.43 -3.95 0.75
C GLY A 170 -24.29 -3.68 -0.25
N THR A 171 -23.03 -3.78 0.16
CA THR A 171 -21.90 -3.75 -0.77
C THR A 171 -21.76 -5.12 -1.43
N THR A 172 -21.58 -5.11 -2.75
CA THR A 172 -21.42 -6.32 -3.55
C THR A 172 -20.14 -6.23 -4.39
N GLN A 173 -19.50 -7.35 -4.59
CA GLN A 173 -18.30 -7.47 -5.42
C GLN A 173 -18.43 -8.66 -6.36
N PHE A 174 -17.98 -8.48 -7.59
CA PHE A 174 -17.79 -9.50 -8.60
C PHE A 174 -16.35 -9.42 -9.09
N GLY A 175 -15.67 -10.58 -9.16
CA GLY A 175 -14.32 -10.69 -9.66
C GLY A 175 -14.18 -11.88 -10.59
N THR A 176 -13.32 -11.80 -11.60
CA THR A 176 -12.94 -12.95 -12.43
C THR A 176 -11.49 -12.84 -12.86
N PHE A 177 -10.84 -13.97 -12.90
CA PHE A 177 -9.51 -14.15 -13.46
C PHE A 177 -9.53 -15.29 -14.44
N LEU A 178 -8.94 -15.11 -15.60
CA LEU A 178 -8.76 -16.13 -16.62
C LEU A 178 -7.32 -16.08 -17.12
N THR A 179 -6.66 -17.22 -17.16
CA THR A 179 -5.33 -17.33 -17.81
C THR A 179 -5.30 -18.52 -18.73
N SER A 180 -4.65 -18.33 -19.87
CA SER A 180 -4.46 -19.39 -20.85
C SER A 180 -3.04 -19.42 -21.36
N LYS A 181 -2.57 -20.61 -21.71
CA LYS A 181 -1.34 -20.82 -22.42
C LYS A 181 -1.53 -21.76 -23.59
N PHE A 182 -1.12 -21.29 -24.77
CA PHE A 182 -1.08 -22.04 -26.00
C PHE A 182 0.29 -21.86 -26.67
N GLY A 183 1.09 -22.93 -26.67
CA GLY A 183 2.44 -22.88 -27.21
C GLY A 183 3.33 -21.85 -26.50
N LYS A 184 3.80 -20.86 -27.23
CA LYS A 184 4.67 -19.77 -26.77
C LYS A 184 3.90 -18.58 -26.19
N LEU A 185 2.58 -18.51 -26.40
CA LEU A 185 1.74 -17.40 -25.99
C LEU A 185 1.04 -17.71 -24.66
N THR A 186 1.16 -16.80 -23.72
CA THR A 186 0.37 -16.75 -22.50
C THR A 186 -0.47 -15.49 -22.47
N THR A 187 -1.73 -15.62 -22.10
CA THR A 187 -2.62 -14.50 -21.90
C THR A 187 -3.28 -14.59 -20.55
N SER A 188 -3.57 -13.45 -19.93
CA SER A 188 -4.35 -13.38 -18.70
C SER A 188 -5.30 -12.20 -18.76
N ILE A 189 -6.51 -12.38 -18.23
CA ILE A 189 -7.55 -11.37 -18.10
C ILE A 189 -7.97 -11.34 -16.65
N ILE A 190 -8.06 -10.13 -16.10
CA ILE A 190 -8.62 -9.85 -14.78
C ILE A 190 -9.75 -8.85 -14.97
N PHE A 191 -10.88 -9.08 -14.33
CA PHE A 191 -11.93 -8.09 -14.20
C PHE A 191 -12.47 -8.10 -12.79
N ASN A 192 -12.68 -6.93 -12.23
CA ASN A 192 -13.28 -6.74 -10.90
C ASN A 192 -14.24 -5.57 -10.92
N GLN A 193 -15.37 -5.73 -10.25
CA GLN A 193 -16.38 -4.71 -10.07
C GLN A 193 -16.87 -4.70 -8.63
N ILE A 194 -16.93 -3.51 -8.02
CA ILE A 194 -17.42 -3.30 -6.66
C ILE A 194 -18.51 -2.25 -6.71
N HIS A 195 -19.66 -2.59 -6.18
CA HIS A 195 -20.74 -1.64 -5.91
C HIS A 195 -20.75 -1.34 -4.42
N GLN A 196 -20.31 -0.14 -4.05
CA GLN A 196 -20.28 0.34 -2.67
C GLN A 196 -21.64 0.97 -2.31
N ASN A 197 -22.27 0.45 -1.26
CA ASN A 197 -23.52 1.01 -0.75
C ASN A 197 -23.25 2.13 0.25
N LYS A 198 -24.12 3.16 0.26
CA LYS A 198 -24.02 4.32 1.17
C LYS A 198 -23.94 3.95 2.65
N ARG A 199 -24.59 2.86 3.09
CA ARG A 199 -24.60 2.42 4.50
C ARG A 199 -23.19 2.04 5.02
N GLN A 200 -22.26 1.66 4.14
CA GLN A 200 -20.91 1.31 4.52
C GLN A 200 -20.03 2.53 4.78
N SER A 201 -20.32 3.66 4.13
CA SER A 201 -19.52 4.88 4.19
C SER A 201 -20.21 6.00 4.99
N GLU A 202 -21.30 5.70 5.68
CA GLU A 202 -22.01 6.68 6.49
C GLU A 202 -21.21 7.03 7.75
N SER A 203 -20.97 8.32 7.97
CA SER A 203 -20.22 8.80 9.13
C SER A 203 -20.66 10.21 9.55
N ASP A 204 -20.51 10.45 10.85
CA ASP A 204 -20.75 11.75 11.49
C ASP A 204 -19.40 12.32 11.93
N LYS A 205 -19.10 13.54 11.51
CA LYS A 205 -17.89 14.27 11.83
C LYS A 205 -18.21 15.54 12.59
N GLU A 206 -17.57 15.72 13.73
CA GLU A 206 -17.59 16.93 14.53
C GLU A 206 -16.17 17.52 14.57
N THR A 207 -16.05 18.80 14.30
CA THR A 207 -14.79 19.53 14.40
C THR A 207 -15.00 20.74 15.32
N ASN A 208 -14.13 20.94 16.28
CA ASN A 208 -14.17 22.07 17.20
C ASN A 208 -12.79 22.70 17.32
N TYR A 209 -12.65 23.95 16.89
CA TYR A 209 -11.41 24.73 16.93
C TYR A 209 -11.55 25.95 17.82
N LEU A 210 -10.56 26.17 18.68
CA LEU A 210 -10.39 27.37 19.51
C LEU A 210 -9.24 28.21 18.95
N TYR A 211 -9.53 29.41 18.54
CA TYR A 211 -8.55 30.36 17.98
C TYR A 211 -7.87 31.15 19.11
N ALA A 212 -6.55 30.97 19.24
CA ALA A 212 -5.79 31.46 20.40
C ALA A 212 -5.76 32.99 20.49
N LYS A 213 -5.75 33.72 19.37
CA LYS A 213 -5.67 35.18 19.34
C LYS A 213 -6.97 35.87 19.71
N THR A 214 -8.10 35.32 19.31
CA THR A 214 -9.42 35.96 19.49
C THR A 214 -10.24 35.33 20.61
N GLY A 215 -9.93 34.10 21.00
CA GLY A 215 -10.76 33.27 21.89
C GLY A 215 -12.06 32.78 21.22
N GLU A 216 -12.18 32.96 19.91
CA GLU A 216 -13.34 32.48 19.15
C GLU A 216 -13.31 30.97 18.97
N GLN A 217 -14.48 30.37 18.81
CA GLN A 217 -14.63 28.94 18.51
C GLN A 217 -15.30 28.74 17.15
N ALA A 218 -14.83 27.76 16.37
CA ALA A 218 -15.51 27.26 15.20
C ALA A 218 -15.94 25.80 15.44
N ILE A 219 -17.24 25.54 15.32
CA ILE A 219 -17.82 24.22 15.49
C ILE A 219 -18.47 23.81 14.18
N ASN A 220 -17.99 22.69 13.59
CA ASN A 220 -18.55 22.14 12.38
C ASN A 220 -19.07 20.74 12.66
N ASN A 221 -20.30 20.46 12.28
CA ASN A 221 -20.90 19.15 12.30
C ASN A 221 -21.25 18.75 10.87
N VAL A 222 -20.80 17.60 10.44
CA VAL A 222 -20.99 17.11 9.07
C VAL A 222 -21.41 15.65 9.12
N HIS A 223 -22.56 15.36 8.52
CA HIS A 223 -22.97 14.01 8.20
C HIS A 223 -22.63 13.74 6.73
N TYR A 224 -21.92 12.67 6.44
CA TYR A 224 -21.60 12.33 5.07
C TYR A 224 -21.81 10.85 4.74
N PHE A 225 -22.09 10.56 3.48
CA PHE A 225 -22.13 9.22 2.93
C PHE A 225 -21.72 9.21 1.46
N THR A 226 -21.16 8.10 1.04
CA THR A 226 -20.72 7.87 -0.32
C THR A 226 -21.30 6.56 -0.84
N SER A 227 -21.76 6.56 -2.07
CA SER A 227 -22.08 5.34 -2.81
C SER A 227 -21.37 5.38 -4.16
N GLY A 228 -21.05 4.22 -4.71
CA GLY A 228 -20.32 4.25 -5.96
C GLY A 228 -20.12 2.90 -6.62
N LEU A 229 -19.56 2.98 -7.82
CA LEU A 229 -19.19 1.85 -8.64
C LEU A 229 -17.71 1.95 -8.99
N ILE A 230 -16.97 0.91 -8.69
CA ILE A 230 -15.56 0.76 -9.06
C ILE A 230 -15.47 -0.42 -10.02
N HIS A 231 -14.80 -0.25 -11.13
CA HIS A 231 -14.51 -1.34 -12.05
C HIS A 231 -13.07 -1.28 -12.54
N MET A 232 -12.49 -2.45 -12.72
CA MET A 232 -11.10 -2.62 -13.16
C MET A 232 -10.99 -3.80 -14.09
N GLY A 233 -10.24 -3.63 -15.15
CA GLY A 233 -9.89 -4.67 -16.10
C GLY A 233 -8.39 -4.62 -16.38
N ASP A 234 -7.77 -5.79 -16.49
CA ASP A 234 -6.38 -5.95 -16.94
C ASP A 234 -6.32 -7.09 -17.94
N PHE A 235 -5.67 -6.83 -19.03
CA PHE A 235 -5.27 -7.84 -20.01
C PHE A 235 -3.76 -7.86 -20.10
N SER A 236 -3.15 -9.03 -19.99
CA SER A 236 -1.72 -9.21 -20.20
C SER A 236 -1.43 -10.35 -21.15
N ALA A 237 -0.38 -10.19 -21.95
CA ALA A 237 0.11 -11.21 -22.86
C ALA A 237 1.63 -11.28 -22.79
N SER A 238 2.18 -12.50 -22.88
CA SER A 238 3.61 -12.75 -22.96
C SER A 238 3.88 -13.74 -24.09
N TYR A 239 4.83 -13.45 -24.93
CA TYR A 239 5.25 -14.29 -26.05
C TYR A 239 6.72 -14.66 -25.94
N GLU A 240 7.00 -15.95 -25.74
CA GLU A 240 8.35 -16.52 -25.69
C GLU A 240 8.87 -16.70 -27.14
N ILE A 241 9.63 -15.72 -27.67
CA ILE A 241 10.24 -15.82 -28.99
C ILE A 241 11.12 -17.06 -29.03
N ASP A 242 11.99 -17.18 -28.03
CA ASP A 242 12.87 -18.32 -27.79
C ASP A 242 13.23 -18.41 -26.30
N SER A 243 14.24 -19.21 -25.93
CA SER A 243 14.66 -19.39 -24.52
C SER A 243 15.35 -18.15 -23.92
N LEU A 244 15.81 -17.22 -24.73
CA LEU A 244 16.55 -16.03 -24.34
C LEU A 244 15.73 -14.74 -24.50
N ASN A 245 14.67 -14.76 -25.33
CA ASN A 245 13.93 -13.58 -25.74
C ASN A 245 12.45 -13.68 -25.35
N LEU A 246 11.98 -12.72 -24.57
CA LEU A 246 10.58 -12.61 -24.11
C LEU A 246 10.02 -11.24 -24.46
N LEU A 247 8.86 -11.22 -25.09
CA LEU A 247 8.02 -10.03 -25.22
C LEU A 247 6.87 -10.10 -24.24
N SER A 248 6.56 -9.00 -23.57
CA SER A 248 5.40 -8.89 -22.69
C SER A 248 4.66 -7.58 -22.93
N THR A 249 3.35 -7.64 -22.86
CA THR A 249 2.50 -6.44 -22.93
C THR A 249 1.38 -6.56 -21.91
N SER A 250 0.95 -5.43 -21.36
CA SER A 250 -0.26 -5.35 -20.58
C SER A 250 -1.05 -4.10 -20.88
N VAL A 251 -2.37 -4.19 -20.76
CA VAL A 251 -3.32 -3.09 -20.86
C VAL A 251 -4.22 -3.13 -19.66
N SER A 252 -4.31 -2.03 -18.92
CA SER A 252 -5.17 -1.89 -17.76
C SER A 252 -6.17 -0.75 -17.96
N ILE A 253 -7.39 -0.95 -17.50
CA ILE A 253 -8.46 0.05 -17.48
C ILE A 253 -9.05 0.03 -16.09
N SER A 254 -9.15 1.19 -15.46
CA SER A 254 -9.90 1.33 -14.22
C SER A 254 -10.84 2.53 -14.29
N GLY A 255 -11.97 2.41 -13.62
CA GLY A 255 -12.95 3.48 -13.50
C GLY A 255 -13.57 3.49 -12.13
N HIS A 256 -13.73 4.69 -11.60
CA HIS A 256 -14.43 4.97 -10.37
C HIS A 256 -15.52 6.01 -10.65
N LYS A 257 -16.72 5.74 -10.16
CA LYS A 257 -17.81 6.70 -10.14
C LYS A 257 -18.43 6.70 -8.77
N ALA A 258 -18.44 7.83 -8.09
CA ALA A 258 -19.01 7.97 -6.77
C ALA A 258 -19.97 9.16 -6.70
N ASP A 259 -21.04 9.00 -5.91
CA ASP A 259 -21.93 10.05 -5.47
C ASP A 259 -21.62 10.33 -4.00
N ILE A 260 -21.09 11.53 -3.72
CA ILE A 260 -20.74 11.97 -2.36
C ILE A 260 -21.78 13.00 -1.93
N ASN A 261 -22.33 12.81 -0.74
CA ASN A 261 -23.29 13.75 -0.17
C ASN A 261 -22.90 14.09 1.26
N THR A 262 -22.99 15.39 1.60
CA THR A 262 -22.77 15.87 2.95
C THR A 262 -23.85 16.86 3.36
N ASP A 263 -24.31 16.72 4.59
CA ASP A 263 -25.18 17.69 5.26
C ASP A 263 -24.41 18.24 6.47
N GLY A 264 -24.21 19.55 6.54
CA GLY A 264 -23.38 20.16 7.54
C GLY A 264 -23.96 21.42 8.18
N SER A 265 -23.43 21.77 9.34
CA SER A 265 -23.65 23.05 10.01
C SER A 265 -22.35 23.63 10.53
N THR A 266 -22.20 24.93 10.47
CA THR A 266 -21.04 25.68 10.96
C THR A 266 -21.48 26.80 11.88
N ASP A 267 -20.96 26.82 13.11
CA ASP A 267 -21.09 27.89 14.09
C ASP A 267 -19.73 28.56 14.31
N ARG A 268 -19.68 29.89 14.26
CA ARG A 268 -18.57 30.67 14.80
C ARG A 268 -19.08 31.42 16.03
N ARG A 269 -18.39 31.28 17.17
CA ARG A 269 -18.75 31.88 18.44
C ARG A 269 -17.62 32.72 19.01
N ASP A 270 -17.94 33.79 19.71
CA ASP A 270 -16.94 34.60 20.42
C ASP A 270 -16.50 33.94 21.74
N LYS A 271 -15.55 34.57 22.44
CA LYS A 271 -15.04 34.14 23.74
C LYS A 271 -16.10 34.00 24.84
N ASN A 272 -17.25 34.69 24.68
CA ASN A 272 -18.39 34.65 25.60
C ASN A 272 -19.45 33.64 25.16
N ASN A 273 -19.17 32.80 24.16
CA ASN A 273 -20.06 31.84 23.54
C ASN A 273 -21.23 32.47 22.78
N GLN A 274 -21.16 33.77 22.42
CA GLN A 274 -22.17 34.42 21.60
C GLN A 274 -21.94 34.06 20.13
N LEU A 275 -23.01 33.85 19.38
CA LEU A 275 -22.98 33.51 17.98
C LEU A 275 -22.47 34.70 17.16
N ILE A 276 -21.34 34.53 16.46
CA ILE A 276 -20.82 35.49 15.49
C ILE A 276 -21.49 35.27 14.16
N TYR A 277 -21.48 34.05 13.63
CA TYR A 277 -22.23 33.65 12.44
C TYR A 277 -22.62 32.17 12.50
N HIS A 278 -23.63 31.82 11.72
CA HIS A 278 -24.10 30.46 11.51
C HIS A 278 -24.50 30.25 10.06
N PHE A 279 -24.29 29.04 9.55
CA PHE A 279 -24.90 28.55 8.33
C PHE A 279 -25.01 27.03 8.29
N ASN A 280 -25.98 26.54 7.53
CA ASN A 280 -26.04 25.15 7.12
C ASN A 280 -25.50 25.02 5.69
N SER A 281 -24.87 23.89 5.40
CA SER A 281 -24.38 23.56 4.07
C SER A 281 -24.85 22.16 3.64
N LYS A 282 -25.25 22.04 2.39
CA LYS A 282 -25.56 20.76 1.77
C LYS A 282 -24.71 20.61 0.53
N THR A 283 -23.80 19.64 0.54
CA THR A 283 -22.91 19.37 -0.59
C THR A 283 -23.31 18.08 -1.28
N SER A 284 -23.34 18.12 -2.59
CA SER A 284 -23.55 16.96 -3.46
C SER A 284 -22.49 16.96 -4.54
N VAL A 285 -21.80 15.81 -4.70
CA VAL A 285 -20.86 15.55 -5.78
C VAL A 285 -21.39 14.37 -6.61
N PRO A 286 -22.36 14.63 -7.51
CA PRO A 286 -23.10 13.57 -8.20
C PRO A 286 -22.31 12.88 -9.31
N LYS A 287 -21.12 13.40 -9.66
CA LYS A 287 -20.27 12.86 -10.73
C LYS A 287 -18.79 12.99 -10.35
N ASN A 288 -18.43 12.42 -9.21
CA ASN A 288 -17.01 12.20 -8.94
C ASN A 288 -16.58 10.97 -9.73
N SER A 289 -15.93 11.17 -10.87
CA SER A 289 -15.53 10.08 -11.75
C SER A 289 -14.09 10.22 -12.17
N ASP A 290 -13.35 9.13 -12.08
CA ASP A 290 -12.04 8.98 -12.69
C ASP A 290 -11.99 7.75 -13.60
N TYR A 291 -11.28 7.86 -14.70
CA TYR A 291 -11.01 6.77 -15.63
C TYR A 291 -9.53 6.78 -15.97
N SER A 292 -8.89 5.66 -15.70
CA SER A 292 -7.47 5.48 -15.97
C SER A 292 -7.25 4.36 -16.99
N PHE A 293 -6.32 4.60 -17.90
CA PHE A 293 -5.81 3.67 -18.88
C PHE A 293 -4.31 3.49 -18.64
N GLY A 294 -3.84 2.25 -18.63
CA GLY A 294 -2.42 1.89 -18.59
C GLY A 294 -2.09 0.97 -19.76
N GLY A 295 -0.99 1.26 -20.45
CA GLY A 295 -0.43 0.39 -21.48
C GLY A 295 1.05 0.18 -21.21
N ARG A 296 1.55 -1.05 -21.38
CA ARG A 296 2.95 -1.37 -21.17
C ARG A 296 3.44 -2.38 -22.17
N PHE A 297 4.70 -2.22 -22.55
CA PHE A 297 5.43 -3.13 -23.42
C PHE A 297 6.84 -3.34 -22.87
N ASP A 298 7.28 -4.60 -22.76
CA ASP A 298 8.61 -4.99 -22.31
C ASP A 298 9.24 -5.98 -23.28
N TYR A 299 10.51 -5.79 -23.54
CA TYR A 299 11.38 -6.77 -24.18
C TYR A 299 12.51 -7.16 -23.23
N GLU A 300 12.63 -8.44 -22.95
CA GLU A 300 13.69 -9.03 -22.12
C GLU A 300 14.58 -9.91 -22.98
N HIS A 301 15.87 -9.63 -22.95
CA HIS A 301 16.90 -10.42 -23.59
C HIS A 301 17.87 -10.97 -22.53
N LYS A 302 17.96 -12.28 -22.44
CA LYS A 302 18.95 -13.01 -21.64
C LYS A 302 20.09 -13.46 -22.53
N THR A 303 21.31 -13.43 -22.04
CA THR A 303 22.45 -14.01 -22.70
C THR A 303 22.71 -15.43 -22.25
N HIS A 304 23.71 -16.07 -22.77
CA HIS A 304 24.18 -17.39 -22.30
C HIS A 304 24.86 -17.30 -20.93
N LEU A 305 25.25 -16.11 -20.46
CA LEU A 305 25.78 -15.90 -19.11
C LEU A 305 24.63 -15.88 -18.11
N ALA A 306 24.62 -16.83 -17.18
CA ALA A 306 23.57 -16.95 -16.19
C ALA A 306 23.40 -15.66 -15.36
N GLY A 307 22.20 -15.06 -15.40
CA GLY A 307 21.88 -13.82 -14.70
C GLY A 307 22.20 -12.53 -15.46
N GLU A 308 22.82 -12.59 -16.65
CA GLU A 308 22.97 -11.43 -17.53
C GLU A 308 21.66 -11.18 -18.28
N MET A 309 21.19 -9.94 -18.24
CA MET A 309 19.88 -9.58 -18.78
C MET A 309 19.82 -8.11 -19.19
N LEU A 310 19.28 -7.85 -20.37
CA LEU A 310 18.87 -6.53 -20.85
C LEU A 310 17.35 -6.47 -20.87
N THR A 311 16.77 -5.40 -20.31
CA THR A 311 15.33 -5.15 -20.37
C THR A 311 15.09 -3.77 -20.97
N ILE A 312 14.20 -3.68 -21.96
CA ILE A 312 13.73 -2.42 -22.55
C ILE A 312 12.23 -2.34 -22.30
N SER A 313 11.80 -1.25 -21.71
CA SER A 313 10.41 -1.06 -21.29
C SER A 313 9.86 0.27 -21.76
N TYR A 314 8.60 0.27 -22.17
CA TYR A 314 7.79 1.45 -22.41
C TYR A 314 6.48 1.34 -21.62
N MET A 315 6.05 2.44 -21.01
CA MET A 315 4.77 2.52 -20.29
C MET A 315 4.07 3.83 -20.65
N LEU A 316 2.77 3.72 -20.91
CA LEU A 316 1.83 4.83 -21.01
C LEU A 316 0.82 4.72 -19.89
N ALA A 317 0.60 5.79 -19.14
CA ALA A 317 -0.51 5.93 -18.20
C ALA A 317 -1.29 7.20 -18.52
N ALA A 318 -2.61 7.11 -18.55
CA ALA A 318 -3.48 8.24 -18.81
C ALA A 318 -4.68 8.19 -17.85
N THR A 319 -4.97 9.31 -17.17
CA THR A 319 -6.13 9.43 -16.28
C THR A 319 -6.94 10.67 -16.68
N ARG A 320 -8.24 10.51 -16.71
CA ARG A 320 -9.19 11.60 -16.85
C ARG A 320 -10.08 11.62 -15.63
N LYS A 321 -10.17 12.78 -14.99
CA LYS A 321 -10.99 13.00 -13.82
C LYS A 321 -11.98 14.11 -14.09
N HIS A 322 -13.23 13.93 -13.68
CA HIS A 322 -14.29 14.91 -13.79
C HIS A 322 -15.10 14.93 -12.50
N ASP A 323 -15.05 16.06 -11.80
CA ASP A 323 -15.72 16.28 -10.53
C ASP A 323 -16.69 17.45 -10.67
N ILE A 324 -17.97 17.20 -10.40
CA ILE A 324 -18.99 18.26 -10.29
C ILE A 324 -19.41 18.32 -8.83
N GLN A 325 -19.14 19.45 -8.18
CA GLN A 325 -19.58 19.70 -6.81
C GLN A 325 -20.63 20.81 -6.81
N ARG A 326 -21.69 20.59 -6.06
CA ARG A 326 -22.73 21.58 -5.74
C ARG A 326 -22.84 21.70 -4.24
N GLN A 327 -22.78 22.92 -3.73
CA GLN A 327 -22.94 23.20 -2.32
C GLN A 327 -23.95 24.34 -2.15
N GLU A 328 -25.01 24.07 -1.43
CA GLU A 328 -26.05 25.03 -1.10
C GLU A 328 -25.87 25.49 0.35
N TYR A 329 -26.13 26.77 0.60
CA TYR A 329 -26.08 27.38 1.92
C TYR A 329 -27.44 27.81 2.36
N SER A 330 -27.80 27.56 3.61
CA SER A 330 -29.10 27.93 4.19
C SER A 330 -28.93 28.33 5.66
N ASN A 331 -29.99 28.89 6.25
CA ASN A 331 -30.02 29.34 7.65
C ASN A 331 -28.84 30.25 8.01
N GLN A 332 -28.48 31.15 7.09
CA GLN A 332 -27.37 32.06 7.27
C GLN A 332 -27.72 33.18 8.28
N ILE A 333 -26.96 33.28 9.36
CA ILE A 333 -27.12 34.29 10.38
C ILE A 333 -25.78 35.05 10.48
N ASN A 334 -25.83 36.38 10.36
CA ASN A 334 -24.70 37.29 10.48
C ASN A 334 -23.49 36.94 9.58
N MET A 335 -23.76 36.32 8.44
CA MET A 335 -22.69 36.01 7.48
C MET A 335 -22.12 37.30 6.87
N PRO A 336 -20.78 37.44 6.77
CA PRO A 336 -20.15 38.63 6.17
C PRO A 336 -20.45 38.76 4.68
N VAL A 337 -20.77 37.66 4.02
CA VAL A 337 -21.19 37.59 2.60
C VAL A 337 -22.32 36.57 2.51
N ASN A 338 -23.41 36.93 1.81
CA ASN A 338 -24.53 36.02 1.63
C ASN A 338 -24.25 35.09 0.44
N TYR A 339 -23.87 33.87 0.73
CA TYR A 339 -23.67 32.80 -0.27
C TYR A 339 -24.99 32.06 -0.49
N VAL A 340 -25.45 32.00 -1.73
CA VAL A 340 -26.62 31.19 -2.07
C VAL A 340 -26.19 29.76 -2.36
N ALA A 341 -25.26 29.59 -3.27
CA ALA A 341 -24.71 28.31 -3.65
C ALA A 341 -23.29 28.46 -4.22
N PHE A 342 -22.60 27.35 -4.24
CA PHE A 342 -21.31 27.16 -4.88
C PHE A 342 -21.44 26.01 -5.88
N HIS A 343 -21.00 26.22 -7.10
CA HIS A 343 -20.93 25.20 -8.12
C HIS A 343 -19.50 25.14 -8.64
N GLN A 344 -18.92 23.94 -8.62
CA GLN A 344 -17.59 23.66 -9.19
C GLN A 344 -17.73 22.58 -10.26
N ASP A 345 -17.08 22.81 -11.39
CA ASP A 345 -16.88 21.83 -12.46
C ASP A 345 -15.40 21.75 -12.77
N ASN A 346 -14.79 20.59 -12.47
CA ASN A 346 -13.35 20.39 -12.58
C ASN A 346 -13.05 19.22 -13.51
N HIS A 347 -12.28 19.49 -14.55
CA HIS A 347 -11.78 18.52 -15.51
C HIS A 347 -10.26 18.41 -15.40
N GLU A 348 -9.76 17.23 -15.08
CA GLU A 348 -8.34 16.95 -15.00
C GLU A 348 -7.93 15.86 -16.01
N ARG A 349 -6.79 16.05 -16.62
CA ARG A 349 -6.15 15.07 -17.49
C ARG A 349 -4.69 14.91 -17.09
N PHE A 350 -4.28 13.67 -16.87
CA PHE A 350 -2.92 13.27 -16.58
C PHE A 350 -2.46 12.29 -17.66
N THR A 351 -1.27 12.48 -18.18
CA THR A 351 -0.65 11.56 -19.12
C THR A 351 0.82 11.40 -18.75
N GLU A 352 1.28 10.17 -18.63
CA GLU A 352 2.68 9.84 -18.34
C GLU A 352 3.19 8.84 -19.38
N ASN A 353 4.32 9.16 -19.98
CA ASN A 353 5.09 8.25 -20.83
C ASN A 353 6.41 7.95 -20.13
N THR A 354 6.75 6.67 -19.99
CA THR A 354 7.99 6.23 -19.37
C THR A 354 8.75 5.30 -20.29
N PHE A 355 10.02 5.61 -20.54
CA PHE A 355 11.00 4.77 -21.24
C PHE A 355 12.07 4.35 -20.25
N GLN A 356 12.42 3.08 -20.24
CA GLN A 356 13.44 2.54 -19.33
C GLN A 356 14.27 1.46 -20.00
N ILE A 357 15.57 1.47 -19.74
CA ILE A 357 16.54 0.44 -20.17
C ILE A 357 17.31 0.02 -18.92
N ASP A 358 17.30 -1.27 -18.62
CA ASP A 358 18.01 -1.88 -17.50
C ASP A 358 18.96 -2.95 -18.00
N TYR A 359 20.18 -2.97 -17.47
CA TYR A 359 21.17 -3.98 -17.76
C TYR A 359 21.77 -4.54 -16.49
N VAL A 360 21.78 -5.84 -16.38
CA VAL A 360 22.35 -6.61 -15.25
C VAL A 360 23.45 -7.50 -15.78
N ARG A 361 24.65 -7.41 -15.21
CA ARG A 361 25.79 -8.23 -15.58
C ARG A 361 26.49 -8.84 -14.37
N PRO A 362 26.37 -10.16 -14.15
CA PRO A 362 27.22 -10.91 -13.22
C PRO A 362 28.62 -11.06 -13.80
N PHE A 363 29.64 -11.03 -12.95
CA PHE A 363 31.03 -11.32 -13.33
C PHE A 363 31.83 -11.89 -12.14
N GLY A 364 32.84 -12.70 -12.44
CA GLY A 364 33.72 -13.27 -11.40
C GLY A 364 33.04 -14.13 -10.33
N GLY A 365 31.82 -14.63 -10.59
CA GLY A 365 31.07 -15.51 -9.67
C GLY A 365 30.49 -14.84 -8.42
N HIS A 366 31.03 -13.69 -8.02
CA HIS A 366 30.65 -13.00 -6.76
C HIS A 366 30.15 -11.57 -6.95
N HIS A 367 30.30 -11.03 -8.14
CA HIS A 367 30.05 -9.63 -8.45
C HIS A 367 28.87 -9.50 -9.39
N THR A 368 28.04 -8.50 -9.19
CA THR A 368 26.99 -8.13 -10.12
C THR A 368 26.95 -6.62 -10.27
N LEU A 369 26.94 -6.14 -11.51
CA LEU A 369 26.72 -4.76 -11.86
C LEU A 369 25.30 -4.61 -12.38
N GLU A 370 24.55 -3.65 -11.86
CA GLU A 370 23.23 -3.23 -12.35
C GLU A 370 23.32 -1.78 -12.80
N SER A 371 22.89 -1.47 -14.00
CA SER A 371 22.85 -0.11 -14.52
C SER A 371 21.60 0.12 -15.31
N GLY A 372 21.18 1.37 -15.45
CA GLY A 372 20.04 1.69 -16.30
C GLY A 372 19.80 3.19 -16.41
N MET A 373 18.92 3.50 -17.36
CA MET A 373 18.44 4.84 -17.63
C MET A 373 16.91 4.82 -17.72
N LYS A 374 16.30 5.90 -17.27
CA LYS A 374 14.85 6.09 -17.30
C LYS A 374 14.52 7.53 -17.70
N TYR A 375 13.53 7.68 -18.56
CA TYR A 375 12.95 8.97 -18.92
C TYR A 375 11.45 8.93 -18.68
N ILE A 376 10.93 9.89 -17.94
CA ILE A 376 9.50 10.05 -17.65
C ILE A 376 9.08 11.41 -18.20
N LEU A 377 8.03 11.44 -19.00
CA LEU A 377 7.36 12.65 -19.46
C LEU A 377 5.92 12.65 -18.94
N ARG A 378 5.60 13.65 -18.12
CA ARG A 378 4.27 13.88 -17.56
C ARG A 378 3.66 15.14 -18.13
N ASP A 379 2.46 15.03 -18.69
CA ASP A 379 1.65 16.15 -19.13
C ASP A 379 0.33 16.13 -18.40
N ASN A 380 0.08 17.19 -17.64
CA ASN A 380 -1.09 17.33 -16.79
C ASN A 380 -1.82 18.62 -17.15
N SER A 381 -3.14 18.59 -17.18
CA SER A 381 -3.96 19.77 -17.34
C SER A 381 -5.16 19.72 -16.41
N SER A 382 -5.52 20.87 -15.87
CA SER A 382 -6.73 21.06 -15.07
C SER A 382 -7.47 22.26 -15.60
N ARG A 383 -8.79 22.13 -15.79
CA ARG A 383 -9.70 23.22 -16.07
C ARG A 383 -10.80 23.18 -15.02
N MET A 384 -10.90 24.24 -14.26
CA MET A 384 -11.83 24.38 -13.14
C MET A 384 -12.66 25.64 -13.30
N LEU A 385 -13.97 25.47 -13.33
CA LEU A 385 -14.95 26.55 -13.23
C LEU A 385 -15.53 26.54 -11.82
N MET A 386 -15.46 27.66 -11.11
CA MET A 386 -16.10 27.88 -9.83
C MET A 386 -17.09 29.05 -9.97
N ASP A 387 -18.36 28.78 -9.69
CA ASP A 387 -19.43 29.77 -9.71
C ASP A 387 -20.01 29.94 -8.31
N TYR A 388 -19.90 31.16 -7.80
CA TYR A 388 -20.40 31.57 -6.49
C TYR A 388 -21.66 32.37 -6.69
N GLN A 389 -22.79 31.73 -6.71
CA GLN A 389 -24.08 32.42 -6.92
C GLN A 389 -24.31 33.49 -5.84
N GLY A 390 -24.33 34.72 -6.26
CA GLY A 390 -24.80 35.88 -5.48
C GLY A 390 -23.77 36.74 -4.79
N ALA A 391 -22.46 36.38 -4.70
CA ALA A 391 -21.56 37.13 -3.82
C ALA A 391 -20.17 37.39 -4.32
N ILE A 392 -19.60 36.51 -5.11
CA ILE A 392 -18.20 36.59 -5.59
C ILE A 392 -18.20 36.31 -7.09
N PRO A 393 -17.38 37.00 -7.88
CA PRO A 393 -17.24 36.68 -9.31
C PRO A 393 -16.84 35.22 -9.53
N SER A 394 -17.41 34.60 -10.54
CA SER A 394 -17.04 33.24 -10.96
C SER A 394 -15.56 33.19 -11.36
N VAL A 395 -14.89 32.11 -11.00
CA VAL A 395 -13.47 31.88 -11.31
C VAL A 395 -13.39 30.76 -12.35
N ASN A 396 -12.74 31.04 -13.47
CA ASN A 396 -12.37 30.06 -14.46
C ASN A 396 -10.84 29.94 -14.43
N SER A 397 -10.33 28.77 -14.07
CA SER A 397 -8.90 28.51 -13.97
C SER A 397 -8.49 27.41 -14.94
N GLU A 398 -7.49 27.67 -15.75
CA GLU A 398 -6.86 26.68 -16.63
C GLU A 398 -5.38 26.59 -16.28
N PHE A 399 -4.93 25.37 -15.97
CA PHE A 399 -3.58 25.09 -15.56
C PHE A 399 -3.01 23.93 -16.38
N LYS A 400 -1.79 24.11 -16.93
CA LYS A 400 -1.04 23.07 -17.64
C LYS A 400 0.32 22.89 -16.99
N HIS A 401 0.71 21.64 -16.79
CA HIS A 401 1.97 21.29 -16.18
C HIS A 401 2.65 20.17 -16.93
N THR A 402 3.86 20.43 -17.40
CA THR A 402 4.73 19.43 -18.05
C THR A 402 5.94 19.18 -17.15
N MET A 403 6.26 17.91 -16.91
CA MET A 403 7.44 17.49 -16.15
C MET A 403 8.19 16.41 -16.92
N GLY A 404 9.47 16.65 -17.20
CA GLY A 404 10.42 15.68 -17.72
C GLY A 404 11.37 15.24 -16.62
N ILE A 405 11.53 13.94 -16.39
CA ILE A 405 12.48 13.38 -15.42
C ILE A 405 13.43 12.45 -16.16
N THR A 406 14.70 12.80 -16.17
CA THR A 406 15.78 11.94 -16.68
C THR A 406 16.53 11.36 -15.50
N ALA A 407 16.64 10.03 -15.44
CA ALA A 407 17.34 9.32 -14.38
C ALA A 407 18.37 8.37 -14.93
N ALA A 408 19.52 8.28 -14.27
CA ALA A 408 20.53 7.24 -14.51
C ALA A 408 20.96 6.64 -13.19
N TYR A 409 21.23 5.34 -13.15
CA TYR A 409 21.67 4.65 -11.95
C TYR A 409 22.76 3.62 -12.23
N LEU A 410 23.55 3.38 -11.19
CA LEU A 410 24.53 2.32 -11.13
C LEU A 410 24.48 1.68 -9.74
N SER A 411 24.46 0.35 -9.67
CA SER A 411 24.53 -0.43 -8.45
C SER A 411 25.57 -1.54 -8.60
N TYR A 412 26.33 -1.76 -7.55
CA TYR A 412 27.28 -2.85 -7.46
C TYR A 412 26.91 -3.75 -6.30
N ILE A 413 26.87 -5.06 -6.54
CA ILE A 413 26.54 -6.09 -5.57
C ILE A 413 27.74 -7.05 -5.46
N LEU A 414 28.17 -7.30 -4.23
CA LEU A 414 29.21 -8.26 -3.88
C LEU A 414 28.62 -9.35 -3.00
N LYS A 415 28.91 -10.63 -3.31
CA LYS A 415 28.57 -11.79 -2.49
C LYS A 415 29.85 -12.58 -2.20
N ALA A 416 30.38 -12.45 -1.00
CA ALA A 416 31.68 -13.07 -0.60
C ALA A 416 31.47 -13.89 0.68
N GLY A 417 31.27 -15.20 0.53
CA GLY A 417 31.08 -16.14 1.63
C GLY A 417 29.83 -15.75 2.49
N LYS A 418 30.07 -15.38 3.74
CA LYS A 418 29.03 -14.95 4.67
C LYS A 418 28.63 -13.48 4.52
N TRP A 419 29.39 -12.70 3.76
CA TRP A 419 29.15 -11.29 3.54
C TRP A 419 28.48 -11.03 2.20
N SER A 420 27.50 -10.13 2.19
CA SER A 420 26.95 -9.56 0.97
C SER A 420 26.89 -8.06 1.14
N GLY A 421 27.28 -7.33 0.10
CA GLY A 421 27.25 -5.87 0.07
C GLY A 421 26.57 -5.36 -1.17
N ARG A 422 25.87 -4.24 -1.07
CA ARG A 422 25.32 -3.49 -2.18
C ARG A 422 25.60 -2.02 -1.98
N ALA A 423 26.09 -1.34 -3.02
CA ALA A 423 26.20 0.10 -3.07
C ALA A 423 25.57 0.59 -4.38
N GLY A 424 24.78 1.65 -4.34
CA GLY A 424 24.11 2.18 -5.48
C GLY A 424 24.02 3.71 -5.43
N LEU A 425 24.10 4.32 -6.60
CA LEU A 425 23.91 5.75 -6.79
C LEU A 425 22.97 5.98 -7.94
N ARG A 426 21.96 6.83 -7.72
CA ARG A 426 21.03 7.30 -8.73
C ARG A 426 21.09 8.81 -8.80
N TYR A 427 21.12 9.33 -10.00
CA TYR A 427 20.98 10.74 -10.29
C TYR A 427 19.68 10.98 -11.05
N GLU A 428 18.92 11.99 -10.66
CA GLU A 428 17.70 12.41 -11.32
C GLU A 428 17.74 13.90 -11.60
N HIS A 429 17.51 14.26 -12.87
CA HIS A 429 17.27 15.61 -13.30
C HIS A 429 15.79 15.75 -13.66
N SER A 430 15.11 16.70 -13.04
CA SER A 430 13.70 16.99 -13.29
C SER A 430 13.55 18.42 -13.82
N TYR A 431 12.96 18.54 -14.98
CA TYR A 431 12.50 19.80 -15.56
C TYR A 431 11.00 19.92 -15.37
N MET A 432 10.53 21.04 -14.87
CA MET A 432 9.11 21.33 -14.67
C MET A 432 8.76 22.65 -15.35
N LYS A 433 7.60 22.67 -16.03
CA LYS A 433 7.02 23.87 -16.64
C LYS A 433 5.54 23.95 -16.27
N ALA A 434 5.08 25.10 -15.84
CA ALA A 434 3.68 25.38 -15.59
C ALA A 434 3.23 26.59 -16.41
N GLU A 435 2.04 26.50 -16.97
CA GLU A 435 1.43 27.53 -17.82
C GLU A 435 -0.02 27.76 -17.36
N TYR A 436 -0.45 29.00 -17.44
CA TYR A 436 -1.80 29.45 -17.10
C TYR A 436 -2.42 30.09 -18.34
N PRO A 437 -3.09 29.29 -19.21
CA PRO A 437 -3.66 29.81 -20.47
C PRO A 437 -4.75 30.86 -20.27
N ASP A 438 -5.39 30.88 -19.10
CA ASP A 438 -6.35 31.89 -18.67
C ASP A 438 -5.74 33.23 -18.28
N GLY A 439 -4.40 33.32 -18.24
CA GLY A 439 -3.67 34.52 -17.82
C GLY A 439 -3.76 34.84 -16.31
N SER A 440 -4.29 33.91 -15.50
CA SER A 440 -4.49 34.12 -14.06
C SER A 440 -3.16 34.26 -13.28
N ASN A 441 -2.09 33.62 -13.78
CA ASN A 441 -0.77 33.65 -13.16
C ASN A 441 0.35 33.67 -14.22
N SER A 442 1.54 34.11 -13.83
CA SER A 442 2.72 34.03 -14.68
C SER A 442 3.21 32.59 -14.83
N PRO A 443 3.59 32.16 -16.04
CA PRO A 443 4.22 30.86 -16.23
C PRO A 443 5.50 30.74 -15.39
N PHE A 444 5.78 29.55 -14.90
CA PHE A 444 7.05 29.28 -14.22
C PHE A 444 7.69 28.00 -14.73
N HIS A 445 8.99 27.89 -14.55
CA HIS A 445 9.75 26.66 -14.80
C HIS A 445 10.77 26.46 -13.66
N ALA A 446 11.07 25.21 -13.39
CA ALA A 446 12.05 24.82 -12.39
C ALA A 446 12.85 23.61 -12.85
N ASN A 447 14.10 23.55 -12.38
CA ASN A 447 14.98 22.42 -12.57
C ASN A 447 15.42 21.90 -11.20
N LEU A 448 15.32 20.61 -10.98
CA LEU A 448 15.75 19.93 -9.75
C LEU A 448 16.81 18.90 -10.11
N ASN A 449 17.83 18.80 -9.26
CA ASN A 449 18.90 17.82 -9.39
C ASN A 449 19.00 17.04 -8.08
N ASP A 450 18.76 15.73 -8.14
CA ASP A 450 18.71 14.90 -6.97
C ASP A 450 19.69 13.73 -7.06
N TRP A 451 20.60 13.65 -6.09
CA TRP A 451 21.48 12.50 -5.89
C TRP A 451 20.92 11.61 -4.80
N VAL A 452 20.74 10.33 -5.11
CA VAL A 452 20.07 9.35 -4.26
C VAL A 452 20.99 8.16 -4.01
N PRO A 453 21.91 8.27 -3.03
CA PRO A 453 22.77 7.16 -2.63
C PRO A 453 22.01 6.13 -1.80
N SER A 454 22.41 4.86 -1.95
CA SER A 454 22.00 3.75 -1.10
C SER A 454 23.14 2.78 -0.86
N ALA A 455 23.21 2.20 0.34
CA ALA A 455 24.20 1.17 0.67
C ALA A 455 23.63 0.16 1.65
N SER A 456 23.96 -1.10 1.49
CA SER A 456 23.62 -2.13 2.47
C SER A 456 24.72 -3.19 2.59
N VAL A 457 24.88 -3.70 3.81
CA VAL A 457 25.80 -4.80 4.12
C VAL A 457 25.03 -5.84 4.92
N GLN A 458 25.12 -7.08 4.52
CA GLN A 458 24.49 -8.22 5.19
C GLN A 458 25.57 -9.23 5.60
N TYR A 459 25.45 -9.71 6.82
CA TYR A 459 26.25 -10.80 7.35
C TYR A 459 25.37 -12.01 7.65
N LYS A 460 25.67 -13.14 7.04
CA LYS A 460 25.04 -14.42 7.31
C LYS A 460 25.74 -15.08 8.49
N ILE A 461 25.15 -15.00 9.69
CA ILE A 461 25.69 -15.59 10.91
C ILE A 461 25.75 -17.11 10.72
N ASN A 462 24.60 -17.68 10.33
CA ASN A 462 24.44 -19.09 9.93
C ASN A 462 23.27 -19.21 8.94
N ASP A 463 22.84 -20.44 8.58
CA ASP A 463 21.76 -20.67 7.60
C ASP A 463 20.38 -20.15 8.04
N SER A 464 20.20 -19.92 9.34
CA SER A 464 18.94 -19.46 9.91
C SER A 464 18.97 -18.00 10.36
N GLN A 465 20.15 -17.36 10.42
CA GLN A 465 20.29 -16.04 11.02
C GLN A 465 21.10 -15.10 10.13
N THR A 466 20.55 -13.91 9.93
CA THR A 466 21.20 -12.83 9.18
C THR A 466 21.12 -11.51 9.93
N LEU A 467 22.14 -10.69 9.78
CA LEU A 467 22.19 -9.31 10.24
C LEU A 467 22.45 -8.41 9.03
N LYS A 468 21.65 -7.36 8.85
CA LYS A 468 21.77 -6.42 7.74
C LYS A 468 21.75 -4.98 8.25
N LEU A 469 22.70 -4.17 7.82
CA LEU A 469 22.70 -2.72 8.00
C LEU A 469 22.44 -2.07 6.64
N SER A 470 21.50 -1.12 6.57
CA SER A 470 21.19 -0.41 5.35
C SER A 470 21.03 1.10 5.57
N TYR A 471 21.51 1.86 4.61
CA TYR A 471 21.31 3.29 4.46
C TYR A 471 20.60 3.56 3.14
N SER A 472 19.53 4.34 3.18
CA SER A 472 18.76 4.71 2.01
C SER A 472 18.41 6.19 2.02
N THR A 473 18.36 6.78 0.82
CA THR A 473 17.83 8.10 0.58
C THR A 473 16.61 7.97 -0.32
N SER A 474 15.56 8.72 -0.04
CA SER A 474 14.40 8.89 -0.92
C SER A 474 14.05 10.38 -1.05
N ILE A 475 13.40 10.72 -2.14
CA ILE A 475 12.90 12.06 -2.40
C ILE A 475 11.39 12.04 -2.52
N ASN A 476 10.77 13.17 -2.17
CA ASN A 476 9.36 13.41 -2.41
C ASN A 476 9.24 14.71 -3.19
N ARG A 477 8.73 14.64 -4.43
CA ARG A 477 8.51 15.80 -5.29
C ARG A 477 7.12 16.36 -5.05
N PRO A 478 6.98 17.70 -5.00
CA PRO A 478 5.65 18.29 -4.91
C PRO A 478 4.86 17.99 -6.19
N GLY A 479 3.67 17.44 -6.00
CA GLY A 479 2.72 17.21 -7.09
C GLY A 479 2.06 18.52 -7.56
N ILE A 480 1.33 18.44 -8.67
CA ILE A 480 0.68 19.58 -9.31
C ILE A 480 -0.25 20.35 -8.34
N SER A 481 -0.99 19.65 -7.48
CA SER A 481 -1.91 20.27 -6.52
C SER A 481 -1.20 21.14 -5.47
N TYR A 482 0.03 20.78 -5.12
CA TYR A 482 0.85 21.56 -4.18
C TYR A 482 1.51 22.77 -4.83
N LEU A 483 1.71 22.72 -6.15
CA LEU A 483 2.38 23.76 -6.93
C LEU A 483 1.41 24.79 -7.51
N ASN A 484 0.14 24.41 -7.74
CA ASN A 484 -0.85 25.27 -8.41
C ASN A 484 -1.25 26.44 -7.50
N PRO A 485 -0.89 27.70 -7.82
CA PRO A 485 -1.21 28.87 -7.01
C PRO A 485 -2.65 29.34 -7.16
N ALA A 486 -3.50 28.65 -7.93
CA ALA A 486 -4.91 28.99 -8.06
C ALA A 486 -5.59 29.00 -6.68
N VAL A 487 -6.27 30.12 -6.37
CA VAL A 487 -6.91 30.34 -5.07
C VAL A 487 -8.29 29.73 -5.06
N ILE A 488 -8.53 28.82 -4.14
CA ILE A 488 -9.86 28.27 -3.83
C ILE A 488 -10.33 28.94 -2.53
N SER A 489 -11.47 29.65 -2.60
CA SER A 489 -12.02 30.37 -1.45
C SER A 489 -13.43 29.90 -1.16
N THR A 490 -13.70 29.57 0.10
CA THR A 490 -15.04 29.30 0.65
C THR A 490 -15.40 30.39 1.66
N PRO A 491 -16.59 30.37 2.28
CA PRO A 491 -16.91 31.28 3.36
C PRO A 491 -15.89 31.27 4.51
N THR A 492 -15.30 30.11 4.80
CA THR A 492 -14.46 29.90 5.99
C THR A 492 -13.01 29.55 5.68
N THR A 493 -12.68 29.23 4.41
CA THR A 493 -11.34 28.76 4.04
C THR A 493 -10.80 29.46 2.81
N VAL A 494 -9.48 29.54 2.70
CA VAL A 494 -8.75 29.93 1.49
C VAL A 494 -7.60 28.94 1.33
N SER A 495 -7.45 28.33 0.16
CA SER A 495 -6.35 27.42 -0.14
C SER A 495 -5.70 27.72 -1.48
N PHE A 496 -4.38 27.57 -1.54
CA PHE A 496 -3.59 27.73 -2.76
C PHE A 496 -2.26 26.98 -2.64
N GLY A 497 -1.72 26.53 -3.77
CA GLY A 497 -0.41 25.90 -3.84
C GLY A 497 0.75 26.91 -3.88
N ASN A 498 1.98 26.40 -3.85
CA ASN A 498 3.20 27.18 -3.90
C ASN A 498 4.13 26.68 -5.01
N ALA A 499 4.27 27.48 -6.06
CA ALA A 499 5.10 27.16 -7.22
C ALA A 499 6.60 27.03 -6.91
N ASN A 500 7.08 27.54 -5.76
CA ASN A 500 8.49 27.55 -5.38
C ASN A 500 8.92 26.30 -4.57
N LEU A 501 8.06 25.30 -4.44
CA LEU A 501 8.41 24.07 -3.72
C LEU A 501 9.51 23.30 -4.43
N ILE A 502 10.42 22.75 -3.62
CA ILE A 502 11.49 21.83 -4.06
C ILE A 502 11.28 20.43 -3.49
N SER A 503 11.99 19.45 -4.04
CA SER A 503 11.96 18.07 -3.54
C SER A 503 12.38 18.00 -2.07
N SER A 504 11.58 17.28 -1.27
CA SER A 504 11.96 16.88 0.09
C SER A 504 12.89 15.69 0.04
N ARG A 505 13.93 15.67 0.89
CA ARG A 505 14.86 14.53 0.99
C ARG A 505 14.74 13.85 2.35
N ARG A 506 14.46 12.54 2.32
CA ARG A 506 14.38 11.68 3.49
C ARG A 506 15.55 10.71 3.50
N GLN A 507 16.23 10.59 4.64
CA GLN A 507 17.35 9.66 4.86
C GLN A 507 16.97 8.67 5.95
N GLY A 508 17.37 7.41 5.79
CA GLY A 508 17.08 6.34 6.73
C GLY A 508 18.29 5.44 6.97
N LEU A 509 18.50 5.08 8.23
CA LEU A 509 19.42 4.05 8.66
C LEU A 509 18.63 2.95 9.36
N MET A 510 18.85 1.70 8.98
CA MET A 510 18.11 0.55 9.53
C MET A 510 19.08 -0.61 9.78
N LEU A 511 19.02 -1.19 10.97
CA LEU A 511 19.63 -2.46 11.28
C LEU A 511 18.53 -3.53 11.31
N ALA A 512 18.72 -4.67 10.65
CA ALA A 512 17.73 -5.74 10.61
C ALA A 512 18.39 -7.06 11.04
N TYR A 513 17.89 -7.65 12.12
CA TYR A 513 18.20 -9.02 12.50
C TYR A 513 17.04 -9.91 12.07
N MET A 514 17.33 -11.03 11.43
CA MET A 514 16.35 -12.04 11.02
C MET A 514 16.79 -13.43 11.50
N LEU A 515 15.89 -14.11 12.17
CA LEU A 515 15.97 -15.54 12.48
C LEU A 515 14.87 -16.26 11.70
N MET A 516 15.23 -17.31 10.97
CA MET A 516 14.32 -18.11 10.17
C MET A 516 14.59 -19.59 10.34
N THR A 517 13.70 -20.27 11.05
CA THR A 517 13.70 -21.72 11.22
C THR A 517 12.48 -22.35 10.51
N GLU A 518 12.29 -23.65 10.59
CA GLU A 518 11.14 -24.33 10.00
C GLU A 518 9.80 -23.88 10.61
N ARG A 519 9.80 -23.48 11.89
CA ARG A 519 8.59 -23.16 12.65
C ARG A 519 8.53 -21.72 13.13
N LEU A 520 9.66 -21.00 13.13
CA LEU A 520 9.72 -19.66 13.67
C LEU A 520 10.46 -18.74 12.68
N THR A 521 9.80 -17.65 12.30
CA THR A 521 10.42 -16.49 11.65
C THR A 521 10.32 -15.32 12.60
N LEU A 522 11.46 -14.73 12.94
CA LEU A 522 11.56 -13.51 13.73
C LEU A 522 12.35 -12.47 12.95
N GLN A 523 11.83 -11.26 12.85
CA GLN A 523 12.61 -10.12 12.37
C GLN A 523 12.47 -8.96 13.37
N PHE A 524 13.60 -8.33 13.70
CA PHE A 524 13.68 -7.14 14.54
C PHE A 524 14.49 -6.07 13.81
N ARG A 525 13.89 -4.86 13.66
CA ARG A 525 14.45 -3.79 12.84
C ARG A 525 14.40 -2.45 13.55
N PRO A 526 15.39 -2.08 14.34
CA PRO A 526 15.57 -0.71 14.78
C PRO A 526 15.92 0.20 13.58
N PHE A 527 15.42 1.43 13.61
CA PHE A 527 15.63 2.39 12.56
C PHE A 527 15.77 3.82 13.09
N TYR A 528 16.43 4.65 12.30
CA TYR A 528 16.45 6.09 12.43
C TYR A 528 16.17 6.74 11.08
N VAL A 529 15.28 7.74 11.07
CA VAL A 529 14.88 8.46 9.86
C VAL A 529 14.93 9.96 10.10
N CYS A 530 15.40 10.71 9.10
CA CYS A 530 15.39 12.15 9.15
C CYS A 530 15.01 12.81 7.81
N THR A 531 14.27 13.92 7.91
CA THR A 531 13.96 14.85 6.82
C THR A 531 14.28 16.27 7.29
N ASN A 532 14.98 17.06 6.49
CA ASN A 532 15.40 18.41 6.86
C ASN A 532 14.62 19.52 6.15
N ASN A 533 14.11 19.24 4.95
CA ASN A 533 13.46 20.21 4.07
C ASN A 533 12.14 19.64 3.53
N GLY A 534 11.37 18.97 4.39
CA GLY A 534 10.06 18.46 4.01
C GLY A 534 9.15 19.62 3.61
N PHE A 535 8.40 19.49 2.51
CA PHE A 535 7.29 20.40 2.28
C PHE A 535 6.07 19.92 3.05
N THR A 536 5.34 20.87 3.58
CA THR A 536 4.13 20.61 4.37
C THR A 536 3.14 21.72 4.18
N GLU A 537 1.89 21.42 4.45
CA GLU A 537 0.87 22.44 4.58
C GLU A 537 1.23 23.41 5.72
N VAL A 538 1.08 24.70 5.46
CA VAL A 538 1.19 25.77 6.43
C VAL A 538 -0.18 26.40 6.57
N LEU A 539 -0.67 26.42 7.81
CA LEU A 539 -2.00 26.87 8.15
C LEU A 539 -1.93 28.12 9.02
N TYR A 540 -2.73 29.13 8.69
CA TYR A 540 -2.86 30.34 9.50
C TYR A 540 -4.25 30.95 9.32
N GLU A 541 -4.67 31.80 10.25
CA GLU A 541 -5.93 32.53 10.15
C GLU A 541 -5.71 33.94 9.57
N GLN A 542 -6.51 34.31 8.57
CA GLN A 542 -6.56 35.65 8.01
C GLN A 542 -8.02 36.05 7.73
N ASN A 543 -8.45 37.19 8.25
CA ASN A 543 -9.79 37.73 8.06
C ASN A 543 -10.91 36.71 8.41
N ARG A 544 -10.75 35.97 9.50
CA ARG A 544 -11.66 34.89 9.95
C ARG A 544 -11.82 33.74 8.95
N LYS A 545 -10.86 33.61 8.03
CA LYS A 545 -10.75 32.43 7.16
C LYS A 545 -9.49 31.65 7.50
N ASP A 546 -9.61 30.33 7.48
CA ASP A 546 -8.46 29.44 7.60
C ASP A 546 -7.74 29.41 6.25
N VAL A 547 -6.49 29.89 6.22
CA VAL A 547 -5.67 29.91 5.02
C VAL A 547 -4.69 28.74 5.04
N SER A 548 -4.63 28.02 3.94
CA SER A 548 -3.77 26.86 3.73
C SER A 548 -2.88 27.06 2.50
N THR A 549 -1.58 26.87 2.65
CA THR A 549 -0.60 26.83 1.56
C THR A 549 0.50 25.83 1.90
N TYR A 550 1.55 25.73 1.07
CA TYR A 550 2.63 24.74 1.24
C TYR A 550 4.00 25.38 1.25
N GLU A 551 4.91 24.92 2.12
CA GLU A 551 6.28 25.40 2.20
C GLU A 551 7.27 24.28 2.54
N ASN A 552 8.55 24.41 2.12
CA ASN A 552 9.65 23.50 2.47
C ASN A 552 10.26 23.83 3.84
N VAL A 553 9.47 23.74 4.90
CA VAL A 553 9.85 24.15 6.26
C VAL A 553 9.86 23.03 7.29
N LEU A 554 9.41 21.83 6.90
CA LEU A 554 9.27 20.73 7.82
C LEU A 554 10.60 20.03 8.11
N LYS A 555 10.86 19.80 9.40
CA LYS A 555 11.92 18.91 9.89
C LYS A 555 11.30 17.72 10.61
N GLU A 556 11.68 16.52 10.20
CA GLU A 556 11.25 15.29 10.85
C GLU A 556 12.45 14.51 11.38
N ARG A 557 12.29 13.93 12.57
CA ARG A 557 13.19 12.94 13.16
C ARG A 557 12.32 11.84 13.76
N ALA A 558 12.65 10.61 13.43
CA ALA A 558 12.01 9.45 14.03
C ALA A 558 13.03 8.35 14.28
N TRP A 559 12.93 7.70 15.45
CA TRP A 559 13.65 6.49 15.75
C TRP A 559 12.69 5.49 16.42
N GLY A 560 12.95 4.23 16.23
CA GLY A 560 12.07 3.20 16.74
C GLY A 560 12.46 1.82 16.27
N PHE A 561 11.51 0.90 16.34
CA PHE A 561 11.69 -0.44 15.82
C PHE A 561 10.40 -0.98 15.19
N ASN A 562 10.59 -1.92 14.26
CA ASN A 562 9.54 -2.80 13.75
C ASN A 562 9.94 -4.23 14.04
N SER A 563 9.00 -5.03 14.54
CA SER A 563 9.18 -6.45 14.81
C SER A 563 8.12 -7.26 14.10
N TYR A 564 8.52 -8.38 13.54
CA TYR A 564 7.63 -9.38 12.95
C TYR A 564 8.00 -10.75 13.52
N THR A 565 7.00 -11.48 13.98
CA THR A 565 7.14 -12.86 14.44
C THR A 565 6.06 -13.71 13.80
N GLN A 566 6.43 -14.81 13.18
CA GLN A 566 5.51 -15.84 12.70
C GLN A 566 5.92 -17.17 13.31
N TRP A 567 4.99 -17.84 13.93
CA TRP A 567 5.22 -19.11 14.59
C TRP A 567 4.18 -20.16 14.15
N THR A 568 4.67 -21.31 13.74
CA THR A 568 3.85 -22.47 13.37
C THR A 568 4.06 -23.56 14.43
N PRO A 569 3.31 -23.54 15.55
CA PRO A 569 3.51 -24.45 16.67
C PRO A 569 3.33 -25.91 16.29
N PHE A 570 2.34 -26.18 15.44
CA PHE A 570 2.04 -27.50 14.88
C PHE A 570 1.43 -27.36 13.49
N THR A 571 1.31 -28.47 12.79
CA THR A 571 0.73 -28.50 11.42
C THR A 571 -0.72 -28.00 11.43
N GLY A 572 -1.01 -27.00 10.57
CA GLY A 572 -2.33 -26.39 10.45
C GLY A 572 -2.58 -25.19 11.36
N ALA A 573 -1.61 -24.78 12.20
CA ALA A 573 -1.70 -23.55 12.99
C ALA A 573 -0.60 -22.55 12.59
N THR A 574 -0.96 -21.31 12.35
CA THR A 574 -0.02 -20.20 12.13
C THR A 574 -0.41 -19.00 13.00
N LEU A 575 0.52 -18.52 13.78
CA LEU A 575 0.38 -17.33 14.62
C LEU A 575 1.35 -16.27 14.12
N SER A 576 0.87 -15.05 13.91
CA SER A 576 1.71 -13.94 13.49
C SER A 576 1.53 -12.76 14.45
N LEU A 577 2.63 -12.13 14.84
CA LEU A 577 2.65 -10.93 15.67
C LEU A 577 3.50 -9.86 14.99
N ILE A 578 2.92 -8.69 14.83
CA ILE A 578 3.62 -7.51 14.40
C ILE A 578 3.55 -6.49 15.51
N ALA A 579 4.67 -5.90 15.84
CA ALA A 579 4.76 -4.83 16.81
C ALA A 579 5.70 -3.74 16.27
N SER A 580 5.27 -2.50 16.35
CA SER A 580 6.09 -1.35 16.03
C SER A 580 6.00 -0.29 17.12
N MET A 581 7.08 0.45 17.31
CA MET A 581 7.12 1.63 18.15
C MET A 581 8.05 2.66 17.52
N ALA A 582 7.64 3.91 17.55
CA ALA A 582 8.48 5.03 17.11
C ALA A 582 8.29 6.24 18.04
N ASP A 583 9.41 6.85 18.42
CA ASP A 583 9.46 8.22 18.92
C ASP A 583 9.66 9.14 17.72
N LYS A 584 8.66 9.96 17.44
CA LYS A 584 8.62 10.84 16.28
C LYS A 584 8.55 12.29 16.74
N ARG A 585 9.36 13.13 16.11
CA ARG A 585 9.33 14.58 16.28
C ARG A 585 9.24 15.24 14.91
N ILE A 586 8.21 16.05 14.72
CA ILE A 586 8.04 16.94 13.58
C ILE A 586 8.10 18.38 14.09
N SER A 587 8.76 19.25 13.34
CA SER A 587 8.83 20.68 13.68
C SER A 587 8.80 21.55 12.43
N ILE A 588 8.19 22.72 12.57
CA ILE A 588 8.22 23.83 11.63
C ILE A 588 8.90 25.01 12.36
N PRO A 589 10.22 25.20 12.19
CA PRO A 589 10.97 26.18 12.97
C PRO A 589 10.51 27.63 12.77
N SER A 590 10.08 27.98 11.56
CA SER A 590 9.57 29.33 11.23
C SER A 590 8.33 29.71 12.04
N SER A 591 7.47 28.76 12.35
CA SER A 591 6.24 28.96 13.13
C SER A 591 6.36 28.48 14.58
N GLN A 592 7.56 28.06 15.01
CA GLN A 592 7.82 27.48 16.35
C GLN A 592 6.94 26.26 16.70
N ILE A 593 6.40 25.58 15.71
CA ILE A 593 5.54 24.42 15.88
C ILE A 593 6.41 23.18 16.12
N ILE A 594 6.12 22.45 17.18
CA ILE A 594 6.76 21.19 17.52
C ILE A 594 5.69 20.19 17.94
N ASN A 595 5.56 19.11 17.16
CA ASN A 595 4.74 17.96 17.49
C ASN A 595 5.63 16.75 17.76
N LYS A 596 5.51 16.13 18.92
CA LYS A 596 6.32 14.98 19.33
C LYS A 596 5.48 13.97 20.09
N GLY A 597 5.78 12.69 19.90
CA GLY A 597 5.11 11.64 20.62
C GLY A 597 5.68 10.26 20.33
N VAL A 598 5.41 9.36 21.26
CA VAL A 598 5.70 7.94 21.13
C VAL A 598 4.41 7.22 20.84
N GLY A 599 4.40 6.48 19.75
CA GLY A 599 3.26 5.68 19.35
C GLY A 599 3.70 4.45 18.59
N GLY A 600 2.78 3.53 18.40
CA GLY A 600 3.05 2.29 17.69
C GLY A 600 1.78 1.51 17.41
N GLU A 601 1.99 0.29 16.96
CA GLU A 601 0.92 -0.64 16.59
C GLU A 601 1.27 -2.06 17.02
N ILE A 602 0.25 -2.84 17.34
CA ILE A 602 0.35 -4.27 17.61
C ILE A 602 -0.76 -4.95 16.82
N TYR A 603 -0.39 -5.96 16.03
CA TYR A 603 -1.30 -6.80 15.26
C TYR A 603 -0.99 -8.26 15.54
N PHE A 604 -2.03 -9.01 15.87
CA PHE A 604 -2.00 -10.44 16.07
C PHE A 604 -2.90 -11.10 15.05
N SER A 605 -2.42 -12.14 14.38
CA SER A 605 -3.18 -12.97 13.44
C SER A 605 -3.04 -14.44 13.82
N TRP A 606 -4.14 -15.13 13.79
CA TRP A 606 -4.22 -16.58 14.02
C TRP A 606 -4.97 -17.24 12.88
N GLU A 607 -4.33 -18.20 12.22
CA GLU A 607 -4.92 -19.09 11.22
C GLU A 607 -4.88 -20.52 11.74
N GLN A 608 -6.00 -21.25 11.70
CA GLN A 608 -6.13 -22.62 12.17
C GLN A 608 -6.89 -23.47 11.17
N GLU A 609 -6.23 -24.52 10.67
CA GLU A 609 -6.92 -25.61 9.96
C GLU A 609 -7.70 -26.46 10.97
N LEU A 610 -9.00 -26.59 10.75
CA LEU A 610 -9.92 -27.38 11.54
C LEU A 610 -10.36 -28.64 10.75
N PRO A 611 -10.95 -29.65 11.42
CA PRO A 611 -11.59 -30.79 10.73
C PRO A 611 -12.54 -30.33 9.63
N TRP A 612 -12.88 -31.24 8.69
CA TRP A 612 -13.78 -31.00 7.54
C TRP A 612 -13.32 -29.90 6.55
N LYS A 613 -12.02 -29.69 6.43
CA LYS A 613 -11.43 -28.64 5.57
C LYS A 613 -11.92 -27.23 5.90
N LEU A 614 -12.19 -26.96 7.15
CA LEU A 614 -12.48 -25.63 7.66
C LEU A 614 -11.18 -24.90 7.99
N ILE A 615 -11.10 -23.63 7.68
CA ILE A 615 -10.01 -22.73 8.08
C ILE A 615 -10.64 -21.60 8.89
N LEU A 616 -10.22 -21.44 10.14
CA LEU A 616 -10.56 -20.32 10.99
C LEU A 616 -9.43 -19.30 10.92
N GLU A 617 -9.79 -18.06 10.69
CA GLU A 617 -8.88 -16.90 10.75
C GLU A 617 -9.40 -15.90 11.78
N ALA A 618 -8.51 -15.35 12.60
CA ALA A 618 -8.81 -14.33 13.57
C ALA A 618 -7.67 -13.29 13.59
N ASP A 619 -8.01 -12.05 13.27
CA ASP A 619 -7.10 -10.93 13.26
C ASP A 619 -7.54 -9.92 14.31
N VAL A 620 -6.63 -9.52 15.20
CA VAL A 620 -6.89 -8.53 16.25
C VAL A 620 -5.70 -7.59 16.31
N GLY A 621 -5.98 -6.31 16.36
CA GLY A 621 -4.89 -5.35 16.41
C GLY A 621 -5.34 -3.96 16.80
N GLY A 622 -4.35 -3.09 16.97
CA GLY A 622 -4.62 -1.71 17.31
C GLY A 622 -3.37 -0.87 17.41
N GLU A 623 -3.62 0.39 17.53
CA GLU A 623 -2.62 1.44 17.67
C GLU A 623 -2.59 1.93 19.10
N TYR A 624 -1.42 2.30 19.58
CA TYR A 624 -1.24 2.78 20.94
C TYR A 624 -0.35 4.03 20.99
N GLY A 625 -0.43 4.76 22.11
CA GLY A 625 0.37 5.95 22.33
C GLY A 625 -0.17 7.19 21.61
N ASN A 626 0.71 8.16 21.39
CA ASN A 626 0.45 9.39 20.68
C ASN A 626 1.09 9.33 19.29
N ARG A 627 0.33 8.87 18.31
CA ARG A 627 0.80 8.82 16.92
C ARG A 627 0.78 10.22 16.33
N ILE A 628 1.94 10.68 15.90
CA ILE A 628 2.06 11.95 15.21
C ILE A 628 1.61 11.76 13.76
N TYR A 629 0.47 12.36 13.41
CA TYR A 629 -0.06 12.33 12.06
C TYR A 629 0.73 13.26 11.14
N ASN A 630 0.80 14.55 11.48
CA ASN A 630 1.57 15.57 10.78
C ASN A 630 2.14 16.61 11.77
N ALA A 631 2.59 17.76 11.30
CA ALA A 631 3.12 18.83 12.16
C ALA A 631 2.10 19.37 13.16
N TYR A 632 0.82 19.27 12.87
CA TYR A 632 -0.26 19.91 13.60
C TYR A 632 -1.15 18.93 14.37
N ALA A 633 -1.20 17.66 13.99
CA ALA A 633 -2.19 16.72 14.48
C ALA A 633 -1.58 15.46 15.09
N ILE A 634 -2.24 14.98 16.14
CA ILE A 634 -2.02 13.69 16.77
C ILE A 634 -3.24 12.82 16.44
N GLU A 635 -3.00 11.64 15.89
CA GLU A 635 -4.02 10.66 15.55
C GLU A 635 -4.47 9.90 16.80
N GLY A 636 -5.76 9.63 16.88
CA GLY A 636 -6.35 8.81 17.91
C GLY A 636 -6.01 7.33 17.77
N ARG A 637 -6.32 6.56 18.81
CA ARG A 637 -6.08 5.12 18.84
C ARG A 637 -7.12 4.40 17.99
N TYR A 638 -6.67 3.43 17.22
CA TYR A 638 -7.52 2.54 16.45
C TYR A 638 -7.42 1.11 16.98
N PHE A 639 -8.53 0.38 16.98
CA PHE A 639 -8.58 -1.04 17.32
C PHE A 639 -9.48 -1.77 16.31
N PHE A 640 -9.08 -2.94 15.88
CA PHE A 640 -9.89 -3.79 15.01
C PHE A 640 -9.87 -5.26 15.44
N SER A 641 -10.91 -5.99 15.04
CA SER A 641 -11.01 -7.44 15.19
C SER A 641 -11.82 -8.02 14.04
N ASN A 642 -11.26 -9.02 13.36
CA ASN A 642 -11.91 -9.65 12.22
C ASN A 642 -11.79 -11.16 12.32
N PHE A 643 -12.82 -11.82 11.86
CA PHE A 643 -12.91 -13.28 11.87
C PHE A 643 -13.38 -13.74 10.50
N ALA A 644 -12.82 -14.87 10.06
CA ALA A 644 -13.30 -15.54 8.85
C ALA A 644 -13.34 -17.05 9.08
N LEU A 645 -14.38 -17.69 8.54
CA LEU A 645 -14.50 -19.13 8.48
C LEU A 645 -14.64 -19.55 7.02
N THR A 646 -13.64 -20.27 6.53
CA THR A 646 -13.55 -20.68 5.13
C THR A 646 -13.70 -22.19 5.01
N ARG A 647 -14.46 -22.64 4.01
CA ARG A 647 -14.61 -24.05 3.67
C ARG A 647 -14.44 -24.29 2.18
N SER A 648 -13.58 -25.24 1.82
CA SER A 648 -13.42 -25.71 0.45
C SER A 648 -14.29 -26.95 0.19
N LEU A 649 -15.02 -26.94 -0.92
CA LEU A 649 -15.97 -27.94 -1.36
C LEU A 649 -15.64 -28.40 -2.80
N LEU A 650 -16.29 -29.45 -3.29
CA LEU A 650 -16.20 -29.92 -4.68
C LEU A 650 -14.74 -30.16 -5.15
N LYS A 651 -13.92 -30.80 -4.32
CA LYS A 651 -12.48 -31.03 -4.56
C LYS A 651 -11.71 -29.71 -4.74
N ASP A 652 -11.98 -28.79 -3.83
CA ASP A 652 -11.36 -27.45 -3.74
C ASP A 652 -11.67 -26.52 -4.94
N LYS A 653 -12.78 -26.81 -5.67
CA LYS A 653 -13.25 -25.95 -6.75
C LYS A 653 -14.19 -24.83 -6.28
N LEU A 654 -14.95 -25.07 -5.22
CA LEU A 654 -15.83 -24.06 -4.61
C LEU A 654 -15.34 -23.75 -3.21
N THR A 655 -15.05 -22.50 -2.93
CA THR A 655 -14.71 -22.00 -1.60
C THR A 655 -15.83 -21.08 -1.12
N ILE A 656 -16.29 -21.29 0.11
CA ILE A 656 -17.25 -20.44 0.79
C ILE A 656 -16.55 -19.84 2.00
N THR A 657 -16.58 -18.50 2.12
CA THR A 657 -16.03 -17.78 3.27
C THR A 657 -17.13 -16.95 3.91
N ILE A 658 -17.31 -17.09 5.21
CA ILE A 658 -18.14 -16.22 6.04
C ILE A 658 -17.20 -15.28 6.77
N MET A 659 -17.47 -13.98 6.74
CA MET A 659 -16.62 -12.93 7.30
C MET A 659 -17.38 -12.10 8.31
N ALA A 660 -16.69 -11.71 9.37
CA ALA A 660 -17.21 -10.83 10.42
C ALA A 660 -16.13 -9.80 10.78
N ASP A 661 -16.30 -8.57 10.31
CA ASP A 661 -15.40 -7.46 10.63
C ASP A 661 -16.01 -6.67 11.78
N MET A 662 -15.21 -6.40 12.81
CA MET A 662 -15.61 -5.69 14.03
C MET A 662 -16.95 -6.19 14.62
N PRO A 663 -17.17 -7.51 14.79
CA PRO A 663 -18.49 -8.05 15.15
C PRO A 663 -19.01 -7.54 16.50
N PHE A 664 -18.12 -7.18 17.41
CA PHE A 664 -18.44 -6.75 18.76
C PHE A 664 -18.68 -5.24 18.91
N ARG A 665 -18.38 -4.44 17.85
CA ARG A 665 -18.50 -2.98 17.89
C ARG A 665 -19.15 -2.47 16.60
N LYS A 666 -20.31 -1.81 16.73
CA LYS A 666 -21.02 -1.27 15.57
C LYS A 666 -20.36 0.01 15.02
N TYR A 667 -19.98 0.91 15.94
CA TYR A 667 -19.40 2.20 15.58
C TYR A 667 -17.96 2.30 16.07
N TYR A 668 -17.14 2.93 15.26
CA TYR A 668 -15.81 3.36 15.62
C TYR A 668 -15.77 4.88 15.70
N THR A 669 -15.07 5.39 16.70
CA THR A 669 -14.83 6.82 16.86
C THR A 669 -13.33 7.07 16.66
N SER A 670 -12.97 7.75 15.58
CA SER A 670 -11.64 8.31 15.39
C SER A 670 -11.59 9.71 15.99
N THR A 671 -10.45 10.10 16.51
CA THR A 671 -10.21 11.44 17.02
C THR A 671 -8.87 11.96 16.54
N TYR A 672 -8.85 13.19 16.05
CA TYR A 672 -7.63 13.92 15.74
C TYR A 672 -7.56 15.14 16.66
N ARG A 673 -6.41 15.34 17.29
CA ARG A 673 -6.15 16.54 18.08
C ARG A 673 -5.22 17.43 17.29
N THR A 674 -5.68 18.64 16.96
CA THR A 674 -4.88 19.66 16.31
C THR A 674 -4.26 20.57 17.36
N VAL A 675 -2.95 20.80 17.27
CA VAL A 675 -2.22 21.76 18.08
C VAL A 675 -1.43 22.64 17.12
N GLN A 676 -1.80 23.89 17.02
CA GLN A 676 -1.24 24.82 16.05
C GLN A 676 -1.02 26.20 16.70
N GLY A 677 -0.15 27.02 16.11
CA GLY A 677 0.14 28.35 16.69
C GLY A 677 -1.08 29.25 16.81
N ASP A 678 -1.98 29.26 15.82
CA ASP A 678 -3.13 30.15 15.77
C ASP A 678 -4.42 29.52 16.34
N TYR A 679 -4.56 28.19 16.31
CA TYR A 679 -5.70 27.50 16.92
C TYR A 679 -5.35 26.11 17.44
N THR A 680 -6.16 25.63 18.36
CA THR A 680 -6.13 24.26 18.88
C THR A 680 -7.53 23.67 18.77
N GLY A 681 -7.61 22.36 18.64
CA GLY A 681 -8.93 21.74 18.56
C GLY A 681 -8.89 20.24 18.45
N TYR A 682 -10.05 19.68 18.24
CA TYR A 682 -10.17 18.26 17.95
C TYR A 682 -11.19 18.04 16.82
N GLU A 683 -10.99 16.96 16.15
CA GLU A 683 -11.92 16.36 15.21
C GLU A 683 -12.33 15.00 15.74
N ARG A 684 -13.62 14.73 15.71
CA ARG A 684 -14.20 13.44 16.09
C ARG A 684 -15.04 12.92 14.94
N GLU A 685 -14.76 11.72 14.49
CA GLU A 685 -15.52 11.06 13.44
C GLU A 685 -16.07 9.73 13.95
N VAL A 686 -17.35 9.48 13.74
CA VAL A 686 -18.06 8.26 14.11
C VAL A 686 -18.51 7.55 12.85
N SER A 687 -17.96 6.37 12.58
CA SER A 687 -18.25 5.58 11.38
C SER A 687 -18.82 4.21 11.73
N ASN A 688 -19.70 3.68 10.89
CA ASN A 688 -20.18 2.31 11.01
C ASN A 688 -19.11 1.35 10.47
N ILE A 689 -18.60 0.47 11.34
CA ILE A 689 -17.50 -0.43 10.99
C ILE A 689 -17.87 -1.91 11.07
N ARG A 690 -18.99 -2.25 11.75
CA ARG A 690 -19.39 -3.65 11.88
C ARG A 690 -19.92 -4.18 10.54
N LYS A 691 -19.30 -5.26 10.05
CA LYS A 691 -19.65 -5.84 8.77
C LYS A 691 -19.70 -7.37 8.86
N PHE A 692 -20.75 -7.97 8.30
CA PHE A 692 -20.90 -9.41 8.10
C PHE A 692 -21.07 -9.66 6.62
N GLY A 693 -20.30 -10.59 6.08
CA GLY A 693 -20.30 -10.86 4.66
C GLY A 693 -20.13 -12.34 4.33
N ILE A 694 -20.44 -12.67 3.10
CA ILE A 694 -20.21 -13.98 2.50
C ILE A 694 -19.50 -13.82 1.16
N ARG A 695 -18.53 -14.70 0.89
CA ARG A 695 -17.83 -14.81 -0.39
C ARG A 695 -17.95 -16.22 -0.92
N LEU A 696 -18.23 -16.33 -2.21
CA LEU A 696 -18.21 -17.56 -2.98
C LEU A 696 -17.14 -17.43 -4.06
N SER A 697 -16.22 -18.39 -4.12
CA SER A 697 -15.14 -18.45 -5.09
C SER A 697 -15.20 -19.78 -5.85
N TRP A 698 -15.32 -19.70 -7.18
CA TRP A 698 -15.38 -20.87 -8.07
C TRP A 698 -14.16 -20.93 -8.95
N SER A 699 -13.32 -21.96 -8.75
CA SER A 699 -12.12 -22.22 -9.55
C SER A 699 -12.37 -23.30 -10.59
N PHE A 700 -11.97 -23.08 -11.83
CA PHE A 700 -12.16 -24.02 -12.93
C PHE A 700 -10.93 -24.14 -13.82
N GLY A 701 -10.89 -25.19 -14.62
CA GLY A 701 -9.77 -25.48 -15.51
C GLY A 701 -8.57 -26.10 -14.79
N LYS A 702 -7.54 -26.40 -15.53
CA LYS A 702 -6.23 -26.83 -15.05
C LYS A 702 -5.17 -26.40 -16.05
N LEU A 703 -4.16 -25.73 -15.55
CA LEU A 703 -2.91 -25.57 -16.29
C LEU A 703 -2.09 -26.85 -16.04
N LYS A 704 -1.95 -27.70 -17.04
CA LYS A 704 -1.19 -28.94 -16.96
C LYS A 704 0.29 -28.66 -17.18
N ALA A 705 1.16 -29.02 -16.24
CA ALA A 705 2.58 -29.13 -16.53
C ALA A 705 2.79 -30.24 -17.55
N SER A 706 3.54 -30.00 -18.64
CA SER A 706 3.85 -31.06 -19.60
C SER A 706 4.78 -32.07 -18.93
N VAL A 707 4.28 -33.27 -18.67
CA VAL A 707 4.92 -34.35 -17.91
C VAL A 707 6.24 -34.81 -18.52
N LYS A 708 6.46 -34.59 -19.83
CA LYS A 708 7.67 -35.07 -20.54
C LYS A 708 8.97 -34.33 -20.23
N ARG A 709 8.92 -33.15 -19.57
CA ARG A 709 10.13 -32.41 -19.13
C ARG A 709 10.35 -32.39 -17.62
N ALA A 710 9.35 -32.72 -16.81
CA ALA A 710 9.46 -32.76 -15.35
C ALA A 710 10.38 -33.88 -14.85
N ALA A 711 10.59 -34.96 -15.63
CA ALA A 711 11.45 -36.09 -15.27
C ALA A 711 12.96 -35.83 -15.49
N ARG A 712 13.38 -34.70 -16.09
CA ARG A 712 14.79 -34.37 -16.38
C ARG A 712 15.25 -33.00 -15.97
N SER A 713 14.44 -32.17 -15.36
CA SER A 713 14.86 -30.88 -14.79
C SER A 713 14.94 -30.95 -13.28
N ILE A 714 15.94 -31.70 -12.80
CA ILE A 714 16.59 -31.33 -11.54
C ILE A 714 17.47 -30.14 -11.91
N GLU A 715 16.92 -28.95 -11.87
CA GLU A 715 17.71 -27.73 -11.77
C GLU A 715 18.16 -27.68 -10.33
N ASN A 716 19.38 -28.18 -10.07
CA ASN A 716 20.09 -27.92 -8.86
C ASN A 716 20.48 -26.42 -8.89
N ASP A 717 19.68 -25.58 -8.25
CA ASP A 717 20.12 -24.23 -7.88
C ASP A 717 21.24 -24.26 -6.81
N ASP A 718 21.76 -25.44 -6.47
CA ASP A 718 22.81 -25.68 -5.48
C ASP A 718 24.19 -25.90 -6.09
N LEU A 719 24.36 -25.76 -7.40
CA LEU A 719 25.68 -25.82 -8.03
C LEU A 719 26.44 -24.51 -7.90
N VAL A 720 26.74 -24.10 -6.67
CA VAL A 720 27.88 -23.24 -6.36
C VAL A 720 28.74 -23.99 -5.34
N GLY A 721 29.75 -24.69 -5.84
CA GLY A 721 30.91 -25.12 -5.06
C GLY A 721 30.81 -26.47 -4.38
N SER A 722 30.85 -27.57 -5.13
CA SER A 722 31.52 -28.79 -4.66
C SER A 722 32.67 -29.13 -5.58
N ASN A 723 33.79 -28.48 -5.39
CA ASN A 723 35.07 -29.14 -5.67
C ASN A 723 35.26 -30.21 -4.61
N LYS A 724 34.90 -31.44 -4.91
CA LYS A 724 35.53 -32.62 -4.35
C LYS A 724 36.64 -33.01 -5.34
N LYS A 725 37.75 -32.65 -5.06
CA LYS A 725 39.05 -33.13 -4.78
C LYS A 725 39.99 -32.02 -4.69
#